data_956a1fe472767b4203d1e9b43195aa04
#
_entry.id   956a1fe472767b4203d1e9b43195aa04
#
_cell.length_a   1.000
_cell.length_b   1.000
_cell.length_c   1.000
_cell.angle_alpha   90.00
_cell.angle_beta   90.00
_cell.angle_gamma   90.00
#
_symmetry.space_group_name_H-M   'P 1'
#
loop_
_entity.id
_entity.type
_entity.pdbx_description
1 polymer ?
#
loop_
_entity_poly.entity_id
_entity_poly.type
_entity_poly.pdbx_seq_one_letter_code
_entity_poly.pdbx_strand_id
1 'polypeptide(L)'
;MALVSLPWMSPTLPSIQLATLASALRQEGIESDVHELYVDYGARIGLNLYNLLGNLLGYLPEWVFSRHYYGPEQGDDLAAMLEQRPFGDDFPWPELADSVLAALEPVTEEYLDDLVRQTDWSRYDVVGFSLTISQLGASMAVARRLKRAFPALRVVFGGSQCAGPMGSTILRICPYVDAVVHIEGELVLADLVRRFRDRRPLRGLAGVSHRTSGGEVVTEPAAELVMGGSRKLDLDYDAYFHRLLRLGLADKMNPWLPFESSRGCWYGQKVQCTFCGLHDIMEFRAWDADAVLAQLERLQERYGVARFYSMDLILPREYLRTLLPRIAERGHDWMFFYEVKANMRRSELETLAAAGIRWVQPGIESLDADLLALMRKGVKPHQNILLLKWCHELGIYCGWNLLYGLPGESQASYTRMAELIPKLAHLQPPSGGGRFQLHRFSPYFEHPEAHGIQWQGAHRMYRYAFPIAKEDLDQLVYLHDFTLDPALGEPVGTAAVEAAVQGWRRANRSGATLALTELSGGQGVILDHRDVEKAPTRHPLNQAETTLYRYLDVGVAEKLLAERFQRDHRACFDALGGESGMAALVARWLADDLVIRIDGKILALAVHANRMAPRRQPPPADAAAASEPVLVDRAAVMT
;
A
#
# COMPACT_ATOMS: atom_id res chain seq x y z
N MET A 1 -27.28 15.27 -4.26
CA MET A 1 -25.85 15.57 -4.01
C MET A 1 -25.01 14.92 -5.09
N ALA A 2 -23.90 15.55 -5.53
CA ALA A 2 -22.89 14.89 -6.34
C ALA A 2 -21.73 14.44 -5.45
N LEU A 3 -21.22 13.21 -5.65
CA LEU A 3 -20.03 12.67 -5.03
C LEU A 3 -18.95 12.50 -6.09
N VAL A 4 -17.77 13.07 -5.88
CA VAL A 4 -16.73 13.21 -6.91
C VAL A 4 -15.41 12.66 -6.42
N SER A 5 -14.73 11.89 -7.29
CA SER A 5 -13.31 11.52 -7.15
C SER A 5 -12.56 11.96 -8.40
N LEU A 6 -11.42 12.62 -8.19
CA LEU A 6 -10.57 13.22 -9.22
C LEU A 6 -9.23 12.48 -9.33
N PRO A 7 -8.38 12.77 -10.34
CA PRO A 7 -7.02 12.25 -10.39
C PRO A 7 -6.25 12.58 -9.09
N TRP A 8 -5.45 11.66 -8.50
CA TRP A 8 -4.93 10.45 -9.12
C TRP A 8 -5.39 9.20 -8.34
N MET A 9 -6.52 8.66 -8.68
CA MET A 9 -6.92 7.33 -8.19
C MET A 9 -6.52 6.28 -9.21
N SER A 10 -6.32 5.03 -8.77
CA SER A 10 -6.07 3.92 -9.71
C SER A 10 -7.26 3.75 -10.66
N PRO A 11 -7.07 3.82 -11.98
CA PRO A 11 -8.18 3.66 -12.91
C PRO A 11 -8.75 2.24 -12.96
N THR A 12 -8.04 1.24 -12.42
CA THR A 12 -8.50 -0.16 -12.34
C THR A 12 -9.36 -0.46 -11.11
N LEU A 13 -9.55 0.54 -10.23
CA LEU A 13 -10.35 0.42 -9.01
C LEU A 13 -11.47 1.46 -9.02
N PRO A 14 -12.76 1.07 -8.92
CA PRO A 14 -13.81 2.02 -8.57
C PRO A 14 -13.59 2.61 -7.18
N SER A 15 -14.09 3.81 -6.92
CA SER A 15 -13.94 4.46 -5.63
C SER A 15 -14.86 3.85 -4.58
N ILE A 16 -14.31 3.05 -3.67
CA ILE A 16 -15.06 2.52 -2.52
C ILE A 16 -15.55 3.65 -1.63
N GLN A 17 -14.80 4.74 -1.50
CA GLN A 17 -15.19 5.91 -0.70
C GLN A 17 -16.50 6.49 -1.21
N LEU A 18 -16.62 6.70 -2.52
CA LEU A 18 -17.86 7.23 -3.11
C LEU A 18 -19.01 6.24 -2.99
N ALA A 19 -18.76 4.95 -3.23
CA ALA A 19 -19.78 3.90 -3.07
C ALA A 19 -20.29 3.81 -1.63
N THR A 20 -19.39 3.89 -0.65
CA THR A 20 -19.70 3.90 0.78
C THR A 20 -20.57 5.11 1.15
N LEU A 21 -20.17 6.31 0.72
CA LEU A 21 -20.92 7.55 0.99
C LEU A 21 -22.29 7.56 0.30
N ALA A 22 -22.36 7.09 -0.95
CA ALA A 22 -23.63 6.98 -1.68
C ALA A 22 -24.58 5.99 -1.00
N SER A 23 -24.08 4.84 -0.52
CA SER A 23 -24.86 3.88 0.24
C SER A 23 -25.37 4.47 1.55
N ALA A 24 -24.53 5.20 2.30
CA ALA A 24 -24.92 5.85 3.54
C ALA A 24 -25.99 6.94 3.33
N LEU A 25 -25.83 7.77 2.30
CA LEU A 25 -26.81 8.80 1.93
C LEU A 25 -28.15 8.19 1.52
N ARG A 26 -28.13 7.11 0.73
CA ARG A 26 -29.34 6.38 0.33
C ARG A 26 -30.13 5.85 1.52
N GLN A 27 -29.45 5.31 2.55
CA GLN A 27 -30.09 4.87 3.80
C GLN A 27 -30.74 6.01 4.56
N GLU A 28 -30.25 7.23 4.41
CA GLU A 28 -30.78 8.46 5.00
C GLU A 28 -31.81 9.17 4.10
N GLY A 29 -32.22 8.57 2.97
CA GLY A 29 -33.20 9.11 2.02
C GLY A 29 -32.66 10.31 1.22
N ILE A 30 -31.33 10.41 1.03
CA ILE A 30 -30.69 11.45 0.23
C ILE A 30 -30.20 10.85 -1.07
N GLU A 31 -30.71 11.34 -2.20
CA GLU A 31 -30.25 10.95 -3.54
C GLU A 31 -28.86 11.52 -3.81
N SER A 32 -28.00 10.69 -4.42
CA SER A 32 -26.66 11.08 -4.82
C SER A 32 -26.24 10.44 -6.12
N ASP A 33 -25.51 11.19 -6.94
CA ASP A 33 -24.85 10.69 -8.15
C ASP A 33 -23.34 10.60 -7.90
N VAL A 34 -22.72 9.53 -8.41
CA VAL A 34 -21.28 9.25 -8.28
C VAL A 34 -20.57 9.62 -9.57
N HIS A 35 -19.48 10.39 -9.45
CA HIS A 35 -18.66 10.86 -10.56
C HIS A 35 -17.20 10.44 -10.37
N GLU A 36 -16.79 9.36 -11.03
CA GLU A 36 -15.42 8.83 -11.00
C GLU A 36 -14.58 9.46 -12.12
N LEU A 37 -14.28 10.76 -11.98
CA LEU A 37 -13.72 11.59 -13.04
C LEU A 37 -12.23 11.33 -13.32
N TYR A 38 -11.52 10.66 -12.42
CA TYR A 38 -10.13 10.23 -12.63
C TYR A 38 -10.00 9.30 -13.84
N VAL A 39 -11.02 8.49 -14.15
CA VAL A 39 -11.03 7.59 -15.31
C VAL A 39 -11.00 8.38 -16.63
N ASP A 40 -11.72 9.50 -16.70
CA ASP A 40 -11.75 10.37 -17.89
C ASP A 40 -10.37 10.97 -18.17
N TYR A 41 -9.67 11.42 -17.13
CA TYR A 41 -8.34 11.98 -17.29
C TYR A 41 -7.33 10.89 -17.73
N GLY A 42 -7.41 9.71 -17.12
CA GLY A 42 -6.61 8.56 -17.55
C GLY A 42 -6.86 8.15 -18.99
N ALA A 43 -8.12 8.21 -19.46
CA ALA A 43 -8.44 7.97 -20.87
C ALA A 43 -7.85 9.02 -21.82
N ARG A 44 -7.77 10.30 -21.39
CA ARG A 44 -7.26 11.41 -22.22
C ARG A 44 -5.75 11.39 -22.39
N ILE A 45 -5.00 11.14 -21.31
CA ILE A 45 -3.54 11.16 -21.35
C ILE A 45 -2.92 9.80 -21.63
N GLY A 46 -3.74 8.74 -21.68
CA GLY A 46 -3.32 7.35 -21.78
C GLY A 46 -3.02 6.74 -20.41
N LEU A 47 -3.48 5.50 -20.21
CA LEU A 47 -3.41 4.82 -18.91
C LEU A 47 -1.97 4.61 -18.43
N ASN A 48 -1.02 4.35 -19.33
CA ASN A 48 0.39 4.16 -18.98
C ASN A 48 1.00 5.44 -18.38
N LEU A 49 0.79 6.59 -19.04
CA LEU A 49 1.27 7.87 -18.53
C LEU A 49 0.54 8.28 -17.25
N TYR A 50 -0.77 8.00 -17.17
CA TYR A 50 -1.56 8.25 -15.96
C TYR A 50 -1.00 7.47 -14.75
N ASN A 51 -0.77 6.16 -14.93
CA ASN A 51 -0.23 5.32 -13.87
C ASN A 51 1.21 5.74 -13.49
N LEU A 52 2.04 6.07 -14.49
CA LEU A 52 3.39 6.58 -14.24
C LEU A 52 3.35 7.81 -13.33
N LEU A 53 2.57 8.82 -13.68
CA LEU A 53 2.47 10.07 -12.91
C LEU A 53 1.81 9.86 -11.55
N GLY A 54 0.74 9.06 -11.49
CA GLY A 54 0.03 8.77 -10.25
C GLY A 54 0.85 8.02 -9.20
N ASN A 55 1.85 7.24 -9.66
CA ASN A 55 2.77 6.50 -8.79
C ASN A 55 3.97 7.34 -8.33
N LEU A 56 4.19 8.50 -8.90
CA LEU A 56 5.17 9.45 -8.40
C LEU A 56 4.66 10.09 -7.11
N LEU A 57 5.57 10.35 -6.18
CA LEU A 57 5.21 10.95 -4.88
C LEU A 57 4.40 12.24 -5.03
N GLY A 58 3.40 12.40 -4.20
CA GLY A 58 2.28 13.34 -4.23
C GLY A 58 2.48 14.78 -4.76
N TYR A 59 3.68 15.32 -4.82
CA TYR A 59 3.91 16.69 -5.23
C TYR A 59 3.85 16.91 -6.75
N LEU A 60 4.36 16.01 -7.61
CA LEU A 60 4.26 16.16 -9.06
C LEU A 60 2.82 15.95 -9.57
N PRO A 61 2.10 14.90 -9.15
CA PRO A 61 0.66 14.80 -9.40
C PRO A 61 -0.14 16.03 -8.94
N GLU A 62 0.18 16.59 -7.78
CA GLU A 62 -0.45 17.82 -7.30
C GLU A 62 -0.10 19.03 -8.18
N TRP A 63 1.17 19.17 -8.59
CA TRP A 63 1.63 20.26 -9.44
C TRP A 63 0.88 20.31 -10.78
N VAL A 64 0.62 19.17 -11.42
CA VAL A 64 -0.11 19.10 -12.72
C VAL A 64 -1.44 19.85 -12.66
N PHE A 65 -2.14 19.81 -11.52
CA PHE A 65 -3.45 20.42 -11.37
C PHE A 65 -3.43 21.76 -10.61
N SER A 66 -2.56 21.92 -9.63
CA SER A 66 -2.55 23.11 -8.77
C SER A 66 -2.23 24.40 -9.54
N ARG A 67 -1.42 24.32 -10.58
CA ARG A 67 -1.16 25.47 -11.48
C ARG A 67 -2.45 25.98 -12.13
N HIS A 68 -3.43 25.12 -12.41
CA HIS A 68 -4.75 25.51 -12.92
C HIS A 68 -5.65 26.14 -11.84
N TYR A 69 -5.24 26.08 -10.58
CA TYR A 69 -5.87 26.78 -9.46
C TYR A 69 -5.17 28.11 -9.17
N TYR A 70 -3.86 28.14 -9.02
CA TYR A 70 -3.10 29.33 -8.65
C TYR A 70 -2.83 30.25 -9.84
N GLY A 71 -2.70 29.72 -11.04
CA GLY A 71 -2.30 30.40 -12.27
C GLY A 71 -0.86 30.07 -12.67
N PRO A 72 -0.49 30.30 -13.94
CA PRO A 72 0.80 29.89 -14.48
C PRO A 72 1.98 30.69 -13.91
N GLU A 73 1.74 31.90 -13.39
CA GLU A 73 2.80 32.76 -12.84
C GLU A 73 3.21 32.40 -11.41
N GLN A 74 2.38 31.60 -10.72
CA GLN A 74 2.63 31.22 -9.33
C GLN A 74 3.01 29.73 -9.23
N GLY A 75 4.25 29.46 -8.90
CA GLY A 75 4.75 28.10 -8.69
C GLY A 75 5.33 27.42 -9.94
N ASP A 76 5.62 28.18 -10.97
CA ASP A 76 6.02 27.67 -12.30
C ASP A 76 7.55 27.49 -12.46
N ASP A 77 8.21 27.01 -11.43
CA ASP A 77 9.61 26.61 -11.55
C ASP A 77 9.72 25.09 -11.65
N LEU A 78 9.07 24.53 -12.69
CA LEU A 78 9.17 23.10 -13.01
C LEU A 78 10.64 22.71 -13.19
N ALA A 79 11.44 23.53 -13.86
CA ALA A 79 12.85 23.27 -14.05
C ALA A 79 13.57 23.17 -12.70
N ALA A 80 13.38 24.12 -11.79
CA ALA A 80 13.97 24.09 -10.46
C ALA A 80 13.43 22.90 -9.61
N MET A 81 12.17 22.51 -9.78
CA MET A 81 11.63 21.31 -9.16
C MET A 81 12.37 20.06 -9.66
N LEU A 82 12.57 19.94 -10.95
CA LEU A 82 13.21 18.79 -11.59
C LEU A 82 14.72 18.74 -11.33
N GLU A 83 15.38 19.88 -11.21
CA GLU A 83 16.80 19.99 -10.80
C GLU A 83 17.06 19.38 -9.42
N GLN A 84 16.05 19.34 -8.53
CA GLN A 84 16.15 18.67 -7.22
C GLN A 84 16.22 17.14 -7.33
N ARG A 85 16.02 16.57 -8.52
CA ARG A 85 16.04 15.14 -8.81
C ARG A 85 15.28 14.31 -7.75
N PRO A 86 14.00 14.62 -7.51
CA PRO A 86 13.24 14.09 -6.39
C PRO A 86 13.07 12.57 -6.40
N PHE A 87 13.34 11.89 -7.54
CA PHE A 87 13.23 10.44 -7.70
C PHE A 87 14.58 9.77 -8.05
N GLY A 88 15.69 10.47 -7.80
CA GLY A 88 17.05 9.99 -8.06
C GLY A 88 17.55 10.28 -9.48
N ASP A 89 18.84 9.98 -9.69
CA ASP A 89 19.57 10.30 -10.93
C ASP A 89 19.17 9.42 -12.12
N ASP A 90 18.60 8.24 -11.87
CA ASP A 90 18.23 7.28 -12.91
C ASP A 90 16.88 7.57 -13.58
N PHE A 91 16.12 8.55 -13.08
CA PHE A 91 14.84 8.92 -13.66
C PHE A 91 15.05 9.86 -14.87
N PRO A 92 14.36 9.67 -16.02
CA PRO A 92 14.55 10.44 -17.25
C PRO A 92 13.93 11.85 -17.16
N TRP A 93 14.44 12.68 -16.23
CA TRP A 93 13.92 14.01 -15.93
C TRP A 93 13.86 14.98 -17.09
N PRO A 94 14.93 15.13 -17.92
CA PRO A 94 14.91 16.08 -19.02
C PRO A 94 13.84 15.77 -20.05
N GLU A 95 13.71 14.49 -20.42
CA GLU A 95 12.73 14.05 -21.42
C GLU A 95 11.29 14.18 -20.91
N LEU A 96 11.08 13.94 -19.61
CA LEU A 96 9.77 14.08 -18.97
C LEU A 96 9.36 15.55 -18.85
N ALA A 97 10.30 16.44 -18.50
CA ALA A 97 10.03 17.85 -18.30
C ALA A 97 9.63 18.56 -19.59
N ASP A 98 10.47 18.47 -20.61
CA ASP A 98 10.35 19.30 -21.79
C ASP A 98 9.24 18.85 -22.75
N SER A 99 8.94 17.55 -22.82
CA SER A 99 7.97 17.03 -23.79
C SER A 99 6.64 16.63 -23.18
N VAL A 100 6.64 15.97 -22.04
CA VAL A 100 5.42 15.35 -21.48
C VAL A 100 4.64 16.33 -20.61
N LEU A 101 5.30 17.00 -19.66
CA LEU A 101 4.58 17.89 -18.73
C LEU A 101 4.07 19.16 -19.44
N ALA A 102 4.82 19.71 -20.40
CA ALA A 102 4.33 20.81 -21.22
C ALA A 102 3.14 20.42 -22.09
N ALA A 103 3.11 19.18 -22.60
CA ALA A 103 1.98 18.66 -23.37
C ALA A 103 0.73 18.40 -22.50
N LEU A 104 0.90 18.15 -21.21
CA LEU A 104 -0.23 17.90 -20.30
C LEU A 104 -1.05 19.16 -20.00
N GLU A 105 -0.45 20.35 -20.04
CA GLU A 105 -1.14 21.58 -19.64
C GLU A 105 -2.41 21.84 -20.44
N PRO A 106 -2.41 21.91 -21.79
CA PRO A 106 -3.63 22.15 -22.56
C PRO A 106 -4.66 21.02 -22.40
N VAL A 107 -4.21 19.76 -22.26
CA VAL A 107 -5.09 18.62 -22.05
C VAL A 107 -5.76 18.68 -20.68
N THR A 108 -5.02 19.12 -19.66
CA THR A 108 -5.56 19.29 -18.30
C THR A 108 -6.56 20.44 -18.23
N GLU A 109 -6.28 21.57 -18.88
CA GLU A 109 -7.22 22.70 -18.95
C GLU A 109 -8.51 22.30 -19.65
N GLU A 110 -8.43 21.64 -20.82
CA GLU A 110 -9.60 21.14 -21.54
C GLU A 110 -10.40 20.13 -20.71
N TYR A 111 -9.70 19.22 -20.01
CA TYR A 111 -10.36 18.27 -19.09
C TYR A 111 -11.15 18.98 -18.00
N LEU A 112 -10.53 19.95 -17.32
CA LEU A 112 -11.16 20.71 -16.25
C LEU A 112 -12.38 21.52 -16.73
N ASP A 113 -12.32 22.10 -17.93
CA ASP A 113 -13.42 22.83 -18.52
C ASP A 113 -14.55 21.91 -18.97
N ASP A 114 -14.21 20.74 -19.52
CA ASP A 114 -15.19 19.73 -19.92
C ASP A 114 -15.96 19.20 -18.73
N LEU A 115 -15.34 18.99 -17.58
CA LEU A 115 -16.03 18.56 -16.35
C LEU A 115 -17.16 19.51 -15.96
N VAL A 116 -16.93 20.81 -16.09
CA VAL A 116 -17.93 21.81 -15.77
C VAL A 116 -19.02 21.88 -16.83
N ARG A 117 -18.67 21.73 -18.11
CA ARG A 117 -19.58 21.85 -19.26
C ARG A 117 -20.49 20.64 -19.45
N GLN A 118 -19.93 19.42 -19.28
CA GLN A 118 -20.60 18.16 -19.66
C GLN A 118 -21.54 17.63 -18.59
N THR A 119 -21.47 18.15 -17.36
CA THR A 119 -22.35 17.77 -16.26
C THR A 119 -23.27 18.92 -15.90
N ASP A 120 -24.55 18.67 -15.79
CA ASP A 120 -25.52 19.65 -15.26
C ASP A 120 -25.40 19.74 -13.74
N TRP A 121 -24.47 20.57 -13.30
CA TRP A 121 -24.21 20.80 -11.87
C TRP A 121 -25.32 21.61 -11.17
N SER A 122 -26.21 22.28 -11.94
CA SER A 122 -27.32 23.06 -11.37
C SER A 122 -28.37 22.21 -10.65
N ARG A 123 -28.40 20.91 -10.94
CA ARG A 123 -29.32 19.94 -10.29
C ARG A 123 -28.91 19.54 -8.86
N TYR A 124 -27.72 19.96 -8.41
CA TYR A 124 -27.19 19.59 -7.10
C TYR A 124 -27.15 20.79 -6.15
N ASP A 125 -27.55 20.55 -4.89
CA ASP A 125 -27.37 21.53 -3.81
C ASP A 125 -25.92 21.47 -3.25
N VAL A 126 -25.34 20.26 -3.24
CA VAL A 126 -24.02 19.97 -2.65
C VAL A 126 -23.20 19.09 -3.58
N VAL A 127 -21.94 19.43 -3.75
CA VAL A 127 -20.90 18.55 -4.33
C VAL A 127 -19.87 18.19 -3.27
N GLY A 128 -19.64 16.90 -3.07
CA GLY A 128 -18.66 16.35 -2.13
C GLY A 128 -17.50 15.70 -2.88
N PHE A 129 -16.29 16.08 -2.53
CA PHE A 129 -15.07 15.51 -3.05
C PHE A 129 -14.44 14.59 -2.01
N SER A 130 -14.12 13.35 -2.41
CA SER A 130 -13.31 12.45 -1.61
C SER A 130 -11.85 12.59 -2.03
N LEU A 131 -10.99 12.99 -1.09
CA LEU A 131 -9.59 13.29 -1.34
C LEU A 131 -8.68 12.29 -0.60
N THR A 132 -7.79 11.67 -1.36
CA THR A 132 -6.60 11.00 -0.86
C THR A 132 -5.37 11.83 -1.22
N ILE A 133 -4.17 11.35 -0.88
CA ILE A 133 -2.91 11.99 -1.30
C ILE A 133 -2.90 12.14 -2.83
N SER A 134 -2.41 13.26 -3.33
CA SER A 134 -2.30 13.64 -4.75
C SER A 134 -3.62 14.06 -5.43
N GLN A 135 -4.70 14.30 -4.68
CA GLN A 135 -5.98 14.73 -5.25
C GLN A 135 -6.38 16.18 -4.92
N LEU A 136 -5.60 16.87 -4.08
CA LEU A 136 -5.97 18.20 -3.59
C LEU A 136 -5.92 19.25 -4.71
N GLY A 137 -4.85 19.30 -5.50
CA GLY A 137 -4.72 20.26 -6.59
C GLY A 137 -5.85 20.18 -7.62
N ALA A 138 -6.20 18.95 -8.03
CA ALA A 138 -7.32 18.70 -8.94
C ALA A 138 -8.66 19.14 -8.31
N SER A 139 -8.88 18.80 -7.05
CA SER A 139 -10.13 19.15 -6.34
C SER A 139 -10.27 20.66 -6.15
N MET A 140 -9.21 21.38 -5.82
CA MET A 140 -9.21 22.84 -5.71
C MET A 140 -9.48 23.51 -7.08
N ALA A 141 -8.87 23.01 -8.15
CA ALA A 141 -9.06 23.54 -9.50
C ALA A 141 -10.50 23.37 -9.99
N VAL A 142 -11.11 22.22 -9.74
CA VAL A 142 -12.54 21.95 -10.06
C VAL A 142 -13.47 22.77 -9.16
N ALA A 143 -13.23 22.79 -7.85
CA ALA A 143 -14.04 23.58 -6.91
C ALA A 143 -14.11 25.06 -7.30
N ARG A 144 -12.98 25.67 -7.70
CA ARG A 144 -12.92 27.06 -8.19
C ARG A 144 -13.81 27.27 -9.42
N ARG A 145 -13.73 26.36 -10.41
CA ARG A 145 -14.52 26.44 -11.63
C ARG A 145 -16.01 26.27 -11.36
N LEU A 146 -16.38 25.29 -10.54
CA LEU A 146 -17.77 25.05 -10.16
C LEU A 146 -18.37 26.23 -9.40
N LYS A 147 -17.67 26.82 -8.44
CA LYS A 147 -18.17 27.97 -7.69
C LYS A 147 -18.31 29.22 -8.55
N ARG A 148 -17.46 29.40 -9.57
CA ARG A 148 -17.59 30.51 -10.54
C ARG A 148 -18.79 30.33 -11.44
N ALA A 149 -19.06 29.12 -11.92
CA ALA A 149 -20.18 28.82 -12.80
C ALA A 149 -21.52 28.67 -12.03
N PHE A 150 -21.47 28.12 -10.81
CA PHE A 150 -22.60 27.82 -9.97
C PHE A 150 -22.40 28.35 -8.53
N PRO A 151 -22.49 29.66 -8.27
CA PRO A 151 -22.15 30.26 -6.96
C PRO A 151 -22.97 29.73 -5.79
N ALA A 152 -24.20 29.26 -6.04
CA ALA A 152 -25.07 28.69 -5.02
C ALA A 152 -24.70 27.26 -4.59
N LEU A 153 -23.93 26.53 -5.42
CA LEU A 153 -23.53 25.16 -5.16
C LEU A 153 -22.60 25.08 -3.93
N ARG A 154 -22.92 24.21 -2.98
CA ARG A 154 -22.09 23.98 -1.79
C ARG A 154 -21.02 22.96 -2.10
N VAL A 155 -19.76 23.27 -1.74
CA VAL A 155 -18.59 22.44 -1.96
C VAL A 155 -18.09 21.90 -0.64
N VAL A 156 -17.99 20.58 -0.53
CA VAL A 156 -17.51 19.84 0.65
C VAL A 156 -16.33 18.98 0.29
N PHE A 157 -15.26 19.06 1.06
CA PHE A 157 -14.11 18.15 0.95
C PHE A 157 -14.09 17.16 2.13
N GLY A 158 -13.62 15.94 1.89
CA GLY A 158 -13.43 14.90 2.89
C GLY A 158 -12.42 13.86 2.41
N GLY A 159 -12.15 12.86 3.25
CA GLY A 159 -11.16 11.82 2.99
C GLY A 159 -9.83 12.06 3.70
N SER A 160 -8.86 11.16 3.53
CA SER A 160 -7.62 11.15 4.32
C SER A 160 -6.78 12.43 4.20
N GLN A 161 -6.81 13.12 3.06
CA GLN A 161 -6.15 14.42 2.88
C GLN A 161 -6.79 15.55 3.72
N CYS A 162 -7.97 15.31 4.28
CA CYS A 162 -8.67 16.27 5.12
C CYS A 162 -8.50 16.03 6.63
N ALA A 163 -7.69 15.04 7.02
CA ALA A 163 -7.50 14.69 8.42
C ALA A 163 -6.73 15.77 9.21
N GLY A 164 -7.12 15.98 10.47
CA GLY A 164 -6.44 16.89 11.40
C GLY A 164 -6.23 18.30 10.85
N PRO A 165 -5.04 18.89 11.00
CA PRO A 165 -4.79 20.27 10.58
C PRO A 165 -4.83 20.49 9.06
N MET A 166 -4.66 19.42 8.26
CA MET A 166 -4.70 19.51 6.80
C MET A 166 -6.06 20.04 6.33
N GLY A 167 -7.15 19.52 6.86
CA GLY A 167 -8.50 19.93 6.45
C GLY A 167 -8.85 21.38 6.82
N SER A 168 -8.50 21.84 8.03
CA SER A 168 -8.73 23.25 8.41
C SER A 168 -7.86 24.20 7.55
N THR A 169 -6.66 23.78 7.18
CA THR A 169 -5.78 24.53 6.28
C THR A 169 -6.36 24.63 4.86
N ILE A 170 -6.92 23.53 4.33
CA ILE A 170 -7.64 23.57 3.03
C ILE A 170 -8.71 24.67 3.04
N LEU A 171 -9.51 24.78 4.10
CA LEU A 171 -10.48 25.87 4.19
C LEU A 171 -9.82 27.26 4.19
N ARG A 172 -8.70 27.46 4.88
CA ARG A 172 -7.99 28.77 4.89
C ARG A 172 -7.51 29.19 3.51
N ILE A 173 -6.91 28.23 2.77
CA ILE A 173 -6.28 28.53 1.47
C ILE A 173 -7.22 28.45 0.26
N CYS A 174 -8.39 27.78 0.41
CA CYS A 174 -9.35 27.59 -0.67
C CYS A 174 -10.72 28.19 -0.33
N PRO A 175 -11.00 29.47 -0.73
CA PRO A 175 -12.26 30.13 -0.43
C PRO A 175 -13.47 29.51 -1.16
N TYR A 176 -13.24 28.60 -2.09
CA TYR A 176 -14.28 27.92 -2.87
C TYR A 176 -14.85 26.67 -2.17
N VAL A 177 -14.26 26.24 -1.06
CA VAL A 177 -14.75 25.13 -0.23
C VAL A 177 -15.60 25.69 0.91
N ASP A 178 -16.82 25.18 1.09
CA ASP A 178 -17.76 25.64 2.14
C ASP A 178 -17.55 24.88 3.46
N ALA A 179 -17.21 23.59 3.41
CA ALA A 179 -16.95 22.76 4.59
C ALA A 179 -15.93 21.64 4.30
N VAL A 180 -15.26 21.19 5.35
CA VAL A 180 -14.35 20.03 5.31
C VAL A 180 -14.74 19.03 6.40
N VAL A 181 -14.85 17.75 6.02
CA VAL A 181 -15.12 16.62 6.91
C VAL A 181 -13.81 15.95 7.27
N HIS A 182 -13.48 15.88 8.56
CA HIS A 182 -12.23 15.32 9.09
C HIS A 182 -12.31 13.85 9.50
N ILE A 183 -13.55 13.33 9.60
CA ILE A 183 -13.87 11.99 10.11
C ILE A 183 -14.51 11.14 9.01
N GLU A 184 -14.97 9.96 9.38
CA GLU A 184 -15.73 9.08 8.48
C GLU A 184 -16.99 9.79 7.97
N GLY A 185 -17.02 10.06 6.66
CA GLY A 185 -18.07 10.90 6.05
C GLY A 185 -19.48 10.32 6.18
N GLU A 186 -19.62 8.99 6.22
CA GLU A 186 -20.88 8.29 6.39
C GLU A 186 -21.59 8.60 7.72
N LEU A 187 -20.87 9.14 8.70
CA LEU A 187 -21.43 9.51 9.99
C LEU A 187 -22.10 10.89 10.00
N VAL A 188 -21.62 11.79 9.14
CA VAL A 188 -21.96 13.23 9.25
C VAL A 188 -22.53 13.83 7.97
N LEU A 189 -22.27 13.22 6.81
CA LEU A 189 -22.58 13.82 5.52
C LEU A 189 -24.08 14.06 5.31
N ALA A 190 -24.93 13.17 5.79
CA ALA A 190 -26.37 13.32 5.66
C ALA A 190 -26.90 14.55 6.43
N ASP A 191 -26.44 14.78 7.70
CA ASP A 191 -26.82 15.97 8.46
C ASP A 191 -26.22 17.23 7.84
N LEU A 192 -25.00 17.18 7.35
CA LEU A 192 -24.37 18.30 6.65
C LEU A 192 -25.18 18.73 5.41
N VAL A 193 -25.60 17.77 4.57
CA VAL A 193 -26.44 18.05 3.38
C VAL A 193 -27.78 18.66 3.78
N ARG A 194 -28.44 18.11 4.80
CA ARG A 194 -29.71 18.66 5.32
C ARG A 194 -29.54 20.09 5.83
N ARG A 195 -28.46 20.36 6.58
CA ARG A 195 -28.18 21.72 7.08
C ARG A 195 -27.96 22.73 5.95
N PHE A 196 -27.23 22.35 4.92
CA PHE A 196 -27.04 23.21 3.73
C PHE A 196 -28.37 23.49 3.02
N ARG A 197 -29.18 22.45 2.76
CA ARG A 197 -30.47 22.59 2.12
C ARG A 197 -31.43 23.49 2.93
N ASP A 198 -31.45 23.28 4.24
CA ASP A 198 -32.33 23.99 5.16
C ASP A 198 -31.73 25.33 5.61
N ARG A 199 -30.56 25.72 5.11
CA ARG A 199 -29.80 26.94 5.49
C ARG A 199 -29.55 27.04 7.00
N ARG A 200 -29.36 25.91 7.67
CA ARG A 200 -29.03 25.84 9.09
C ARG A 200 -27.50 25.98 9.31
N PRO A 201 -27.06 26.57 10.43
CA PRO A 201 -25.64 26.67 10.77
C PRO A 201 -24.96 25.31 10.84
N LEU A 202 -23.69 25.23 10.48
CA LEU A 202 -22.85 24.02 10.65
C LEU A 202 -22.28 23.92 12.06
N ARG A 203 -22.39 24.93 12.88
CA ARG A 203 -21.95 24.90 14.29
C ARG A 203 -22.53 23.69 15.03
N GLY A 204 -21.66 23.00 15.78
CA GLY A 204 -21.97 21.77 16.51
C GLY A 204 -22.10 20.52 15.64
N LEU A 205 -21.71 20.58 14.37
CA LEU A 205 -21.64 19.37 13.53
C LEU A 205 -20.25 18.72 13.70
N ALA A 206 -20.20 17.70 14.54
CA ALA A 206 -18.96 17.05 14.97
C ALA A 206 -18.06 16.63 13.79
N GLY A 207 -16.76 16.89 13.91
CA GLY A 207 -15.77 16.53 12.92
C GLY A 207 -15.83 17.32 11.61
N VAL A 208 -16.46 18.50 11.61
CA VAL A 208 -16.59 19.37 10.44
C VAL A 208 -15.91 20.70 10.68
N SER A 209 -15.06 21.12 9.76
CA SER A 209 -14.58 22.50 9.69
C SER A 209 -15.44 23.31 8.73
N HIS A 210 -15.72 24.54 9.12
CA HIS A 210 -16.50 25.49 8.32
C HIS A 210 -16.10 26.94 8.62
N ARG A 211 -16.55 27.90 7.77
CA ARG A 211 -16.39 29.33 8.05
C ARG A 211 -17.58 29.87 8.84
N THR A 212 -17.26 30.68 9.81
CA THR A 212 -18.26 31.52 10.50
C THR A 212 -18.76 32.65 9.58
N SER A 213 -19.80 33.35 9.99
CA SER A 213 -20.27 34.55 9.28
C SER A 213 -19.22 35.66 9.21
N GLY A 214 -18.24 35.66 10.11
CA GLY A 214 -17.09 36.56 10.11
C GLY A 214 -15.92 36.11 9.24
N GLY A 215 -16.03 34.93 8.58
CA GLY A 215 -14.99 34.39 7.71
C GLY A 215 -13.91 33.56 8.43
N GLU A 216 -13.98 33.45 9.76
CA GLU A 216 -13.08 32.63 10.56
C GLU A 216 -13.33 31.14 10.33
N VAL A 217 -12.26 30.34 10.21
CA VAL A 217 -12.35 28.88 10.12
C VAL A 217 -12.44 28.28 11.53
N VAL A 218 -13.50 27.54 11.76
CA VAL A 218 -13.77 26.82 13.01
C VAL A 218 -13.85 25.34 12.71
N THR A 219 -13.20 24.53 13.54
CA THR A 219 -13.32 23.06 13.52
C THR A 219 -14.16 22.61 14.71
N GLU A 220 -15.27 21.97 14.44
CA GLU A 220 -16.10 21.38 15.48
C GLU A 220 -15.43 20.07 15.94
N PRO A 221 -15.23 19.88 17.26
CA PRO A 221 -14.58 18.68 17.77
C PRO A 221 -15.27 17.41 17.25
N ALA A 222 -14.50 16.43 16.84
CA ALA A 222 -15.01 15.08 16.62
C ALA A 222 -15.49 14.56 17.99
N ALA A 223 -16.78 14.32 18.15
CA ALA A 223 -17.24 13.49 19.25
C ALA A 223 -16.64 12.08 19.08
N GLU A 224 -16.58 11.28 20.15
CA GLU A 224 -16.32 9.84 20.02
C GLU A 224 -17.43 9.21 19.17
N LEU A 225 -17.35 9.38 17.86
CA LEU A 225 -18.27 8.81 16.91
C LEU A 225 -17.83 7.37 16.68
N VAL A 226 -18.18 6.52 17.63
CA VAL A 226 -18.03 5.09 17.47
C VAL A 226 -19.05 4.65 16.40
N MET A 227 -18.58 4.20 15.25
CA MET A 227 -19.40 3.40 14.36
C MET A 227 -19.79 2.12 15.11
N GLY A 228 -20.94 2.13 15.75
CA GLY A 228 -21.56 0.91 16.28
C GLY A 228 -21.77 -0.08 15.13
N GLY A 229 -21.44 -1.34 15.39
CA GLY A 229 -21.34 -2.48 14.49
C GLY A 229 -22.23 -2.45 13.23
N SER A 230 -21.67 -2.99 12.16
CA SER A 230 -22.33 -3.41 10.90
C SER A 230 -23.43 -2.50 10.36
N ARG A 231 -23.10 -1.27 9.93
CA ARG A 231 -23.89 -0.68 8.84
C ARG A 231 -23.73 -1.60 7.63
N LYS A 232 -24.83 -2.27 7.24
CA LYS A 232 -24.87 -3.01 5.97
C LYS A 232 -24.80 -1.98 4.85
N LEU A 233 -23.60 -1.68 4.39
CA LEU A 233 -23.41 -0.82 3.23
C LEU A 233 -23.62 -1.67 1.97
N ASP A 234 -24.52 -1.22 1.12
CA ASP A 234 -24.77 -1.81 -0.19
C ASP A 234 -23.92 -1.04 -1.21
N LEU A 235 -22.69 -1.55 -1.44
CA LEU A 235 -21.76 -0.94 -2.38
C LEU A 235 -22.25 -1.08 -3.80
N ASP A 236 -22.15 0.02 -4.56
CA ASP A 236 -22.60 0.15 -5.92
C ASP A 236 -21.49 0.81 -6.76
N TYR A 237 -21.07 0.14 -7.84
CA TYR A 237 -20.04 0.60 -8.76
C TYR A 237 -20.56 0.86 -10.18
N ASP A 238 -21.88 0.98 -10.38
CA ASP A 238 -22.49 1.18 -11.68
C ASP A 238 -21.93 2.40 -12.40
N ALA A 239 -21.73 3.50 -11.67
CA ALA A 239 -21.18 4.75 -12.23
C ALA A 239 -19.79 4.51 -12.88
N TYR A 240 -18.95 3.72 -12.25
CA TYR A 240 -17.63 3.35 -12.77
C TYR A 240 -17.75 2.50 -14.04
N PHE A 241 -18.52 1.42 -13.99
CA PHE A 241 -18.66 0.53 -15.15
C PHE A 241 -19.34 1.21 -16.34
N HIS A 242 -20.35 2.05 -16.09
CA HIS A 242 -20.94 2.87 -17.15
C HIS A 242 -19.94 3.85 -17.76
N ARG A 243 -19.03 4.39 -16.94
CA ARG A 243 -17.96 5.28 -17.40
C ARG A 243 -16.94 4.55 -18.28
N LEU A 244 -16.51 3.35 -17.87
CA LEU A 244 -15.64 2.51 -18.69
C LEU A 244 -16.25 2.21 -20.06
N LEU A 245 -17.55 1.85 -20.10
CA LEU A 245 -18.27 1.60 -21.35
C LEU A 245 -18.30 2.86 -22.23
N ARG A 246 -18.66 4.00 -21.66
CA ARG A 246 -18.72 5.28 -22.39
C ARG A 246 -17.38 5.69 -22.99
N LEU A 247 -16.28 5.41 -22.30
CA LEU A 247 -14.92 5.76 -22.72
C LEU A 247 -14.28 4.69 -23.61
N GLY A 248 -14.96 3.57 -23.90
CA GLY A 248 -14.41 2.45 -24.68
C GLY A 248 -13.24 1.74 -23.99
N LEU A 249 -13.25 1.71 -22.66
CA LEU A 249 -12.22 1.10 -21.82
C LEU A 249 -12.65 -0.26 -21.24
N ALA A 250 -13.90 -0.67 -21.37
CA ALA A 250 -14.43 -1.86 -20.73
C ALA A 250 -13.67 -3.14 -21.11
N ASP A 251 -13.28 -3.28 -22.38
CA ASP A 251 -12.52 -4.45 -22.88
C ASP A 251 -11.01 -4.30 -22.72
N LYS A 252 -10.53 -3.12 -22.32
CA LYS A 252 -9.10 -2.80 -22.19
C LYS A 252 -8.63 -2.86 -20.75
N MET A 253 -9.55 -2.80 -19.80
CA MET A 253 -9.25 -2.76 -18.39
C MET A 253 -9.68 -4.04 -17.68
N ASN A 254 -8.93 -4.40 -16.68
CA ASN A 254 -9.21 -5.54 -15.81
C ASN A 254 -9.49 -5.06 -14.38
N PRO A 255 -10.67 -4.49 -14.11
CA PRO A 255 -10.95 -3.90 -12.81
C PRO A 255 -10.94 -4.93 -11.68
N TRP A 256 -10.54 -4.48 -10.50
CA TRP A 256 -10.74 -5.15 -9.24
C TRP A 256 -11.89 -4.48 -8.51
N LEU A 257 -12.70 -5.26 -7.80
CA LEU A 257 -13.75 -4.72 -6.96
C LEU A 257 -13.19 -4.44 -5.55
N PRO A 258 -13.04 -3.18 -5.15
CA PRO A 258 -12.62 -2.88 -3.79
C PRO A 258 -13.73 -3.24 -2.82
N PHE A 259 -13.33 -3.74 -1.66
CA PHE A 259 -14.22 -3.97 -0.54
C PHE A 259 -13.49 -3.70 0.77
N GLU A 260 -14.25 -3.46 1.80
CA GLU A 260 -13.74 -3.24 3.13
C GLU A 260 -14.31 -4.29 4.06
N SER A 261 -13.44 -5.03 4.73
CA SER A 261 -13.83 -6.03 5.71
C SER A 261 -13.41 -5.63 7.14
N SER A 262 -12.55 -4.61 7.25
CA SER A 262 -12.18 -4.00 8.53
C SER A 262 -11.67 -2.58 8.34
N ARG A 263 -11.70 -1.78 9.40
CA ARG A 263 -11.01 -0.49 9.51
C ARG A 263 -10.04 -0.49 10.67
N GLY A 264 -8.98 0.32 10.54
CA GLY A 264 -7.93 0.40 11.53
C GLY A 264 -6.93 -0.75 11.45
N CYS A 265 -5.98 -0.73 12.37
CA CYS A 265 -4.92 -1.73 12.42
C CYS A 265 -4.85 -2.33 13.82
N TRP A 266 -5.25 -3.62 13.96
CA TRP A 266 -5.22 -4.31 15.27
C TRP A 266 -3.82 -4.40 15.90
N TYR A 267 -2.79 -4.33 15.06
CA TYR A 267 -1.42 -4.24 15.55
C TYR A 267 -1.09 -2.81 15.97
N GLY A 268 -1.42 -1.81 15.13
CA GLY A 268 -1.20 -0.40 15.40
C GLY A 268 -1.93 0.11 16.64
N GLN A 269 -3.14 -0.38 16.90
CA GLN A 269 -3.90 -0.09 18.11
C GLN A 269 -3.16 -0.51 19.39
N LYS A 270 -2.32 -1.55 19.32
CA LYS A 270 -1.52 -2.04 20.45
C LYS A 270 -0.13 -1.42 20.47
N VAL A 271 0.54 -1.42 19.32
CA VAL A 271 1.91 -0.96 19.13
C VAL A 271 2.02 -0.33 17.76
N GLN A 272 1.95 0.98 17.66
CA GLN A 272 2.11 1.67 16.39
C GLN A 272 3.56 1.53 15.88
N CYS A 273 3.72 1.15 14.60
CA CYS A 273 5.01 1.19 13.94
C CYS A 273 5.52 2.63 13.89
N THR A 274 6.82 2.85 14.16
CA THR A 274 7.36 4.21 14.36
C THR A 274 7.23 5.12 13.14
N PHE A 275 7.24 4.58 11.94
CA PHE A 275 7.13 5.32 10.68
C PHE A 275 5.68 5.45 10.15
N CYS A 276 4.72 4.75 10.76
CA CYS A 276 3.37 4.64 10.23
C CYS A 276 2.54 5.89 10.57
N GLY A 277 2.16 6.65 9.55
CA GLY A 277 1.39 7.89 9.65
C GLY A 277 -0.12 7.71 9.47
N LEU A 278 -0.67 6.56 9.85
CA LEU A 278 -2.11 6.36 9.85
C LEU A 278 -2.74 7.13 11.01
N HIS A 279 -3.51 8.16 10.67
CA HIS A 279 -4.25 8.99 11.62
C HIS A 279 -5.58 8.33 11.99
N ASP A 280 -6.05 8.46 13.24
CA ASP A 280 -7.37 8.06 13.77
C ASP A 280 -7.90 6.68 13.37
N ILE A 281 -7.24 6.03 12.42
CA ILE A 281 -7.60 4.73 11.85
C ILE A 281 -6.97 3.60 12.66
N MET A 282 -6.39 3.90 13.84
CA MET A 282 -5.78 2.87 14.68
C MET A 282 -6.80 2.05 15.47
N GLU A 283 -7.99 2.58 15.71
CA GLU A 283 -9.06 1.81 16.34
C GLU A 283 -9.53 0.71 15.38
N PHE A 284 -9.23 -0.52 15.73
CA PHE A 284 -9.53 -1.67 14.89
C PHE A 284 -10.97 -2.13 15.06
N ARG A 285 -11.67 -2.28 13.93
CA ARG A 285 -13.04 -2.80 13.84
C ARG A 285 -13.13 -3.73 12.65
N ALA A 286 -13.64 -4.95 12.86
CA ALA A 286 -13.91 -5.90 11.78
C ALA A 286 -15.42 -6.05 11.57
N TRP A 287 -15.83 -6.29 10.35
CA TRP A 287 -17.22 -6.51 9.99
C TRP A 287 -17.63 -7.97 10.23
N ASP A 288 -18.91 -8.18 10.35
CA ASP A 288 -19.46 -9.54 10.45
C ASP A 288 -19.13 -10.36 9.19
N ALA A 289 -18.62 -11.59 9.38
CA ALA A 289 -18.16 -12.43 8.28
C ALA A 289 -19.29 -12.80 7.29
N ASP A 290 -20.55 -12.97 7.77
CA ASP A 290 -21.71 -13.22 6.90
C ASP A 290 -22.03 -12.00 6.04
N ALA A 291 -21.95 -10.81 6.63
CA ALA A 291 -22.20 -9.57 5.92
C ALA A 291 -21.16 -9.33 4.82
N VAL A 292 -19.86 -9.59 5.10
CA VAL A 292 -18.78 -9.47 4.12
C VAL A 292 -18.98 -10.49 2.99
N LEU A 293 -19.22 -11.75 3.31
CA LEU A 293 -19.43 -12.80 2.29
C LEU A 293 -20.62 -12.45 1.37
N ALA A 294 -21.76 -12.08 1.96
CA ALA A 294 -22.92 -11.68 1.18
C ALA A 294 -22.68 -10.44 0.30
N GLN A 295 -21.84 -9.50 0.74
CA GLN A 295 -21.44 -8.36 -0.07
C GLN A 295 -20.60 -8.78 -1.29
N LEU A 296 -19.61 -9.66 -1.09
CA LEU A 296 -18.75 -10.18 -2.15
C LEU A 296 -19.57 -10.95 -3.20
N GLU A 297 -20.50 -11.81 -2.75
CA GLU A 297 -21.41 -12.56 -3.62
C GLU A 297 -22.27 -11.60 -4.48
N ARG A 298 -22.87 -10.55 -3.88
CA ARG A 298 -23.66 -9.54 -4.61
C ARG A 298 -22.82 -8.76 -5.61
N LEU A 299 -21.60 -8.36 -5.24
CA LEU A 299 -20.71 -7.64 -6.14
C LEU A 299 -20.32 -8.49 -7.34
N GLN A 300 -19.99 -9.76 -7.14
CA GLN A 300 -19.69 -10.69 -8.24
C GLN A 300 -20.91 -10.90 -9.13
N GLU A 301 -22.09 -11.16 -8.56
CA GLU A 301 -23.32 -11.37 -9.31
C GLU A 301 -23.66 -10.15 -10.20
N ARG A 302 -23.48 -8.93 -9.65
CA ARG A 302 -23.82 -7.70 -10.35
C ARG A 302 -22.85 -7.34 -11.47
N TYR A 303 -21.53 -7.52 -11.25
CA TYR A 303 -20.51 -7.02 -12.17
C TYR A 303 -19.77 -8.11 -12.97
N GLY A 304 -19.97 -9.37 -12.62
CA GLY A 304 -19.26 -10.49 -13.27
C GLY A 304 -17.75 -10.51 -13.00
N VAL A 305 -17.25 -9.73 -12.03
CA VAL A 305 -15.83 -9.61 -11.69
C VAL A 305 -15.53 -10.51 -10.49
N ALA A 306 -14.55 -11.41 -10.64
CA ALA A 306 -14.12 -12.34 -9.61
C ALA A 306 -12.81 -11.91 -8.90
N ARG A 307 -12.43 -10.64 -9.01
CA ARG A 307 -11.23 -10.09 -8.41
C ARG A 307 -11.59 -9.02 -7.38
N PHE A 308 -11.13 -9.21 -6.16
CA PHE A 308 -11.48 -8.37 -5.02
C PHE A 308 -10.22 -7.77 -4.38
N TYR A 309 -10.22 -6.45 -4.21
CA TYR A 309 -9.15 -5.70 -3.59
C TYR A 309 -9.59 -5.26 -2.19
N SER A 310 -9.02 -5.87 -1.15
CA SER A 310 -9.29 -5.44 0.22
C SER A 310 -8.64 -4.07 0.48
N MET A 311 -9.43 -3.16 1.01
CA MET A 311 -8.97 -1.84 1.48
C MET A 311 -8.56 -1.86 2.96
N ASP A 312 -8.54 -3.04 3.56
CA ASP A 312 -8.16 -3.24 4.95
C ASP A 312 -6.66 -2.97 5.14
N LEU A 313 -6.31 -2.25 6.19
CA LEU A 313 -4.92 -1.98 6.59
C LEU A 313 -4.21 -3.23 7.15
N ILE A 314 -4.96 -4.26 7.48
CA ILE A 314 -4.46 -5.55 7.97
C ILE A 314 -5.60 -6.57 8.06
N LEU A 315 -5.37 -7.77 7.55
CA LEU A 315 -6.34 -8.87 7.62
C LEU A 315 -6.76 -9.15 9.08
N PRO A 316 -8.07 -9.17 9.40
CA PRO A 316 -8.58 -9.58 10.70
C PRO A 316 -8.21 -11.01 11.04
N ARG A 317 -7.60 -11.25 12.21
CA ARG A 317 -7.17 -12.60 12.59
C ARG A 317 -8.33 -13.59 12.74
N GLU A 318 -9.49 -13.11 13.11
CA GLU A 318 -10.69 -13.93 13.24
C GLU A 318 -11.16 -14.51 11.90
N TYR A 319 -10.89 -13.85 10.78
CA TYR A 319 -11.28 -14.31 9.44
C TYR A 319 -10.56 -15.60 9.01
N LEU A 320 -9.43 -15.90 9.59
CA LEU A 320 -8.77 -17.20 9.41
C LEU A 320 -9.66 -18.37 9.85
N ARG A 321 -10.65 -18.13 10.72
CA ARG A 321 -11.57 -19.15 11.26
C ARG A 321 -13.02 -18.92 10.90
N THR A 322 -13.39 -17.72 10.48
CA THR A 322 -14.79 -17.36 10.23
C THR A 322 -15.07 -17.14 8.73
N LEU A 323 -14.47 -16.15 8.09
CA LEU A 323 -14.75 -15.77 6.70
C LEU A 323 -14.05 -16.66 5.67
N LEU A 324 -12.72 -16.84 5.79
CA LEU A 324 -11.92 -17.48 4.75
C LEU A 324 -12.25 -18.96 4.52
N PRO A 325 -12.49 -19.80 5.56
CA PRO A 325 -12.95 -21.16 5.33
C PRO A 325 -14.27 -21.24 4.57
N ARG A 326 -15.18 -20.30 4.84
CA ARG A 326 -16.50 -20.23 4.17
C ARG A 326 -16.38 -19.79 2.72
N ILE A 327 -15.46 -18.87 2.40
CA ILE A 327 -15.13 -18.52 1.01
C ILE A 327 -14.60 -19.78 0.28
N ALA A 328 -13.68 -20.51 0.92
CA ALA A 328 -13.13 -21.75 0.35
C ALA A 328 -14.19 -22.81 0.09
N GLU A 329 -15.16 -23.00 1.03
CA GLU A 329 -16.27 -23.95 0.91
C GLU A 329 -17.22 -23.61 -0.26
N ARG A 330 -17.37 -22.34 -0.63
CA ARG A 330 -18.19 -21.91 -1.78
C ARG A 330 -17.61 -22.35 -3.12
N GLY A 331 -16.31 -22.59 -3.21
CA GLY A 331 -15.64 -23.05 -4.42
C GLY A 331 -15.63 -22.03 -5.58
N HIS A 332 -15.80 -20.75 -5.28
CA HIS A 332 -15.68 -19.68 -6.29
C HIS A 332 -14.25 -19.55 -6.81
N ASP A 333 -14.09 -19.21 -8.08
CA ASP A 333 -12.78 -18.86 -8.65
C ASP A 333 -12.46 -17.38 -8.35
N TRP A 334 -12.54 -16.99 -7.08
CA TRP A 334 -12.23 -15.65 -6.63
C TRP A 334 -10.73 -15.45 -6.44
N MET A 335 -10.29 -14.23 -6.70
CA MET A 335 -8.94 -13.79 -6.44
C MET A 335 -8.98 -12.57 -5.50
N PHE A 336 -8.18 -12.60 -4.43
CA PHE A 336 -8.11 -11.52 -3.46
C PHE A 336 -6.72 -10.96 -3.32
N PHE A 337 -6.67 -9.64 -3.06
CA PHE A 337 -5.56 -8.93 -2.43
C PHE A 337 -5.89 -8.66 -0.97
N TYR A 338 -4.88 -8.81 -0.08
CA TYR A 338 -4.97 -8.39 1.32
C TYR A 338 -3.61 -7.91 1.86
N GLU A 339 -3.64 -6.90 2.74
CA GLU A 339 -2.51 -6.58 3.61
C GLU A 339 -2.49 -7.54 4.81
N VAL A 340 -1.32 -8.07 5.14
CA VAL A 340 -1.16 -9.08 6.19
C VAL A 340 0.05 -8.80 7.08
N LYS A 341 0.02 -9.34 8.29
CA LYS A 341 1.19 -9.35 9.17
C LYS A 341 2.18 -10.42 8.72
N ALA A 342 3.49 -10.11 8.69
CA ALA A 342 4.51 -11.03 8.17
C ALA A 342 4.79 -12.27 9.07
N ASN A 343 4.25 -12.35 10.28
CA ASN A 343 4.43 -13.49 11.18
C ASN A 343 3.35 -14.57 11.07
N MET A 344 2.77 -14.73 9.90
CA MET A 344 1.77 -15.79 9.65
C MET A 344 2.41 -17.17 9.69
N ARG A 345 1.64 -18.16 10.17
CA ARG A 345 2.01 -19.56 10.14
C ARG A 345 1.70 -20.16 8.76
N ARG A 346 2.35 -21.26 8.42
CA ARG A 346 2.08 -22.00 7.18
C ARG A 346 0.60 -22.35 7.02
N SER A 347 -0.02 -22.91 8.06
CA SER A 347 -1.44 -23.29 8.04
C SER A 347 -2.38 -22.09 7.81
N GLU A 348 -2.01 -20.91 8.31
CA GLU A 348 -2.77 -19.68 8.06
C GLU A 348 -2.67 -19.26 6.59
N LEU A 349 -1.48 -19.36 5.99
CA LEU A 349 -1.27 -19.09 4.56
C LEU A 349 -1.98 -20.14 3.66
N GLU A 350 -2.03 -21.41 4.09
CA GLU A 350 -2.82 -22.45 3.42
C GLU A 350 -4.33 -22.10 3.43
N THR A 351 -4.83 -21.53 4.53
CA THR A 351 -6.20 -21.01 4.61
C THR A 351 -6.42 -19.83 3.64
N LEU A 352 -5.45 -18.91 3.57
CA LEU A 352 -5.50 -17.80 2.60
C LEU A 352 -5.57 -18.33 1.16
N ALA A 353 -4.66 -19.27 0.82
CA ALA A 353 -4.59 -19.84 -0.51
C ALA A 353 -5.89 -20.58 -0.90
N ALA A 354 -6.47 -21.35 0.03
CA ALA A 354 -7.73 -22.05 -0.17
C ALA A 354 -8.90 -21.10 -0.44
N ALA A 355 -8.91 -19.93 0.22
CA ALA A 355 -9.94 -18.90 0.02
C ALA A 355 -9.71 -18.05 -1.23
N GLY A 356 -8.67 -18.29 -2.04
CA GLY A 356 -8.40 -17.53 -3.24
C GLY A 356 -7.57 -16.26 -3.04
N ILE A 357 -6.97 -16.05 -1.86
CA ILE A 357 -6.02 -14.96 -1.68
C ILE A 357 -4.73 -15.33 -2.42
N ARG A 358 -4.47 -14.61 -3.52
CA ARG A 358 -3.33 -14.84 -4.43
C ARG A 358 -2.30 -13.74 -4.40
N TRP A 359 -2.63 -12.63 -3.79
CA TRP A 359 -1.75 -11.49 -3.63
C TRP A 359 -1.84 -10.97 -2.21
N VAL A 360 -0.69 -10.84 -1.54
CA VAL A 360 -0.59 -10.25 -0.21
C VAL A 360 0.46 -9.15 -0.19
N GLN A 361 0.22 -8.14 0.65
CA GLN A 361 1.23 -7.16 1.04
C GLN A 361 1.58 -7.39 2.51
N PRO A 362 2.65 -8.14 2.80
CA PRO A 362 3.08 -8.35 4.17
C PRO A 362 3.96 -7.18 4.63
N GLY A 363 3.77 -6.75 5.87
CA GLY A 363 4.62 -5.74 6.48
C GLY A 363 6.01 -6.29 6.84
N ILE A 364 6.84 -6.63 5.87
CA ILE A 364 8.21 -7.15 6.05
C ILE A 364 9.18 -6.02 6.43
N GLU A 365 9.29 -4.99 5.63
CA GLU A 365 10.08 -3.77 5.73
C GLU A 365 11.60 -3.96 5.90
N SER A 366 12.08 -5.05 6.47
CA SER A 366 13.48 -5.37 6.64
C SER A 366 13.73 -6.87 6.85
N LEU A 367 14.96 -7.30 6.56
CA LEU A 367 15.48 -8.64 6.87
C LEU A 367 16.50 -8.62 8.01
N ASP A 368 16.62 -7.50 8.73
CA ASP A 368 17.52 -7.33 9.88
C ASP A 368 16.75 -7.09 11.19
N ALA A 369 17.19 -7.74 12.27
CA ALA A 369 16.49 -7.71 13.56
C ALA A 369 16.51 -6.34 14.22
N ASP A 370 17.64 -5.61 14.12
CA ASP A 370 17.79 -4.31 14.76
C ASP A 370 16.89 -3.27 14.06
N LEU A 371 16.85 -3.27 12.72
CA LEU A 371 15.97 -2.40 11.96
C LEU A 371 14.49 -2.69 12.24
N LEU A 372 14.09 -3.96 12.33
CA LEU A 372 12.72 -4.34 12.69
C LEU A 372 12.34 -3.90 14.12
N ALA A 373 13.32 -3.89 15.04
CA ALA A 373 13.12 -3.38 16.38
C ALA A 373 12.95 -1.84 16.40
N LEU A 374 13.78 -1.09 15.64
CA LEU A 374 13.64 0.37 15.50
C LEU A 374 12.26 0.74 14.95
N MET A 375 11.77 -0.01 13.97
CA MET A 375 10.44 0.16 13.38
C MET A 375 9.28 -0.30 14.29
N ARG A 376 9.55 -0.96 15.40
CA ARG A 376 8.54 -1.63 16.26
C ARG A 376 7.62 -2.57 15.50
N LYS A 377 8.16 -3.30 14.50
CA LYS A 377 7.35 -4.19 13.64
C LYS A 377 6.79 -5.42 14.37
N GLY A 378 7.42 -5.85 15.46
CA GLY A 378 7.01 -7.04 16.22
C GLY A 378 7.08 -8.34 15.43
N VAL A 379 7.96 -8.40 14.45
CA VAL A 379 8.32 -9.60 13.67
C VAL A 379 9.84 -9.79 13.70
N LYS A 380 10.30 -10.98 13.32
CA LYS A 380 11.72 -11.32 13.27
C LYS A 380 12.13 -11.70 11.85
N PRO A 381 13.41 -11.51 11.46
CA PRO A 381 13.91 -11.83 10.12
C PRO A 381 13.56 -13.25 9.64
N HIS A 382 13.70 -14.29 10.49
CA HIS A 382 13.33 -15.65 10.10
C HIS A 382 11.85 -15.81 9.75
N GLN A 383 10.94 -15.04 10.38
CA GLN A 383 9.51 -15.08 10.07
C GLN A 383 9.23 -14.47 8.69
N ASN A 384 9.91 -13.38 8.36
CA ASN A 384 9.82 -12.74 7.05
C ASN A 384 10.28 -13.69 5.94
N ILE A 385 11.43 -14.40 6.13
CA ILE A 385 11.92 -15.39 5.17
C ILE A 385 10.96 -16.58 5.04
N LEU A 386 10.44 -17.10 6.15
CA LEU A 386 9.47 -18.18 6.14
C LEU A 386 8.19 -17.79 5.40
N LEU A 387 7.70 -16.58 5.59
CA LEU A 387 6.54 -16.08 4.87
C LEU A 387 6.80 -16.08 3.36
N LEU A 388 7.92 -15.51 2.90
CA LEU A 388 8.29 -15.48 1.48
C LEU A 388 8.38 -16.89 0.90
N LYS A 389 8.99 -17.83 1.63
CA LYS A 389 9.14 -19.23 1.25
C LYS A 389 7.78 -19.91 1.09
N TRP A 390 6.92 -19.82 2.10
CA TRP A 390 5.60 -20.46 2.08
C TRP A 390 4.65 -19.82 1.06
N CYS A 391 4.69 -18.51 0.89
CA CYS A 391 3.93 -17.84 -0.18
C CYS A 391 4.37 -18.35 -1.56
N HIS A 392 5.69 -18.53 -1.77
CA HIS A 392 6.21 -19.10 -3.01
C HIS A 392 5.66 -20.52 -3.26
N GLU A 393 5.67 -21.39 -2.23
CA GLU A 393 5.14 -22.76 -2.33
C GLU A 393 3.63 -22.79 -2.58
N LEU A 394 2.87 -21.85 -2.01
CA LEU A 394 1.42 -21.78 -2.12
C LEU A 394 0.91 -20.98 -3.32
N GLY A 395 1.82 -20.47 -4.16
CA GLY A 395 1.46 -19.65 -5.32
C GLY A 395 0.82 -18.30 -4.96
N ILE A 396 1.18 -17.75 -3.79
CA ILE A 396 0.76 -16.42 -3.34
C ILE A 396 1.86 -15.43 -3.72
N TYR A 397 1.52 -14.38 -4.46
CA TYR A 397 2.42 -13.28 -4.74
C TYR A 397 2.58 -12.39 -3.49
N CYS A 398 3.83 -12.08 -3.13
CA CYS A 398 4.16 -11.17 -2.05
C CYS A 398 4.67 -9.83 -2.60
N GLY A 399 3.85 -8.78 -2.54
CA GLY A 399 4.32 -7.40 -2.72
C GLY A 399 4.86 -6.88 -1.39
N TRP A 400 6.13 -6.50 -1.31
CA TRP A 400 6.71 -5.99 -0.07
C TRP A 400 7.82 -5.00 -0.33
N ASN A 401 8.07 -4.11 0.62
CA ASN A 401 9.04 -3.03 0.51
C ASN A 401 10.20 -3.22 1.48
N LEU A 402 11.36 -2.65 1.13
CA LEU A 402 12.52 -2.54 1.99
C LEU A 402 12.69 -1.08 2.39
N LEU A 403 12.66 -0.78 3.71
CA LEU A 403 12.85 0.58 4.24
C LEU A 403 14.24 0.75 4.84
N TYR A 404 14.83 1.89 4.59
CA TYR A 404 16.14 2.30 5.15
C TYR A 404 16.16 3.80 5.46
N GLY A 405 17.26 4.29 6.08
CA GLY A 405 17.37 5.68 6.50
C GLY A 405 16.67 5.97 7.82
N LEU A 406 16.51 4.95 8.68
CA LEU A 406 15.81 5.06 9.95
C LEU A 406 16.69 5.71 11.02
N PRO A 407 16.12 6.51 11.94
CA PRO A 407 16.86 7.02 13.09
C PRO A 407 17.49 5.90 13.92
N GLY A 408 18.80 5.98 14.16
CA GLY A 408 19.54 4.99 14.97
C GLY A 408 19.89 3.69 14.26
N GLU A 409 19.75 3.61 12.96
CA GLU A 409 20.23 2.46 12.16
C GLU A 409 21.76 2.35 12.18
N SER A 410 22.28 1.14 11.90
CA SER A 410 23.72 0.88 11.90
C SER A 410 24.21 0.29 10.57
N GLN A 411 25.47 0.58 10.20
CA GLN A 411 26.11 -0.03 9.03
C GLN A 411 26.12 -1.57 9.11
N ALA A 412 26.27 -2.12 10.34
CA ALA A 412 26.27 -3.56 10.54
C ALA A 412 24.96 -4.22 10.08
N SER A 413 23.81 -3.57 10.26
CA SER A 413 22.51 -4.07 9.78
C SER A 413 22.49 -4.22 8.27
N TYR A 414 23.03 -3.26 7.54
CA TYR A 414 23.08 -3.28 6.08
C TYR A 414 24.11 -4.29 5.54
N THR A 415 25.24 -4.44 6.23
CA THR A 415 26.23 -5.48 5.89
C THR A 415 25.59 -6.87 6.01
N ARG A 416 24.90 -7.16 7.13
CA ARG A 416 24.22 -8.44 7.33
C ARG A 416 23.15 -8.70 6.26
N MET A 417 22.37 -7.67 5.87
CA MET A 417 21.36 -7.80 4.82
C MET A 417 22.01 -8.03 3.45
N ALA A 418 23.07 -7.31 3.10
CA ALA A 418 23.79 -7.50 1.84
C ALA A 418 24.37 -8.91 1.68
N GLU A 419 24.83 -9.51 2.78
CA GLU A 419 25.31 -10.90 2.82
C GLU A 419 24.16 -11.93 2.75
N LEU A 420 23.00 -11.62 3.32
CA LEU A 420 21.84 -12.51 3.35
C LEU A 420 21.09 -12.56 2.01
N ILE A 421 20.89 -11.41 1.37
CA ILE A 421 20.02 -11.24 0.19
C ILE A 421 20.37 -12.20 -0.95
N PRO A 422 21.63 -12.41 -1.36
CA PRO A 422 21.96 -13.34 -2.44
C PRO A 422 21.50 -14.78 -2.19
N LYS A 423 21.44 -15.21 -0.92
CA LYS A 423 20.99 -16.55 -0.52
C LYS A 423 19.49 -16.76 -0.75
N LEU A 424 18.73 -15.68 -0.89
CA LEU A 424 17.27 -15.65 -1.06
C LEU A 424 16.83 -15.45 -2.52
N ALA A 425 17.76 -15.48 -3.48
CA ALA A 425 17.51 -15.11 -4.89
C ALA A 425 16.36 -15.87 -5.57
N HIS A 426 16.01 -17.06 -5.08
CA HIS A 426 14.89 -17.89 -5.54
C HIS A 426 13.51 -17.47 -4.97
N LEU A 427 13.46 -16.62 -3.96
CA LEU A 427 12.23 -16.13 -3.36
C LEU A 427 11.78 -14.81 -4.00
N GLN A 428 10.59 -14.34 -3.67
CA GLN A 428 10.06 -13.05 -4.17
C GLN A 428 10.90 -11.89 -3.64
N PRO A 429 11.58 -11.11 -4.50
CA PRO A 429 12.31 -9.92 -4.09
C PRO A 429 11.36 -8.81 -3.63
N PRO A 430 11.88 -7.77 -2.94
CA PRO A 430 11.07 -6.59 -2.64
C PRO A 430 10.62 -5.93 -3.94
N SER A 431 9.35 -5.55 -4.00
CA SER A 431 8.75 -4.85 -5.13
C SER A 431 9.27 -3.41 -5.16
N GLY A 432 9.28 -2.75 -4.02
CA GLY A 432 9.79 -1.40 -3.81
C GLY A 432 10.84 -1.33 -2.70
N GLY A 433 11.37 -0.15 -2.50
CA GLY A 433 12.28 0.15 -1.40
C GLY A 433 12.78 1.58 -1.50
N GLY A 434 13.05 2.18 -0.36
CA GLY A 434 13.52 3.55 -0.32
C GLY A 434 13.80 4.03 1.10
N ARG A 435 14.35 5.25 1.17
CA ARG A 435 14.50 5.93 2.45
C ARG A 435 13.13 6.15 3.08
N PHE A 436 13.04 5.93 4.39
CA PHE A 436 11.82 6.24 5.10
C PHE A 436 11.47 7.73 4.92
N GLN A 437 10.17 7.99 4.83
CA GLN A 437 9.63 9.34 4.72
C GLN A 437 8.96 9.72 6.02
N LEU A 438 9.14 10.97 6.45
CA LEU A 438 8.50 11.47 7.66
C LEU A 438 7.03 11.79 7.36
N HIS A 439 6.18 10.85 7.68
CA HIS A 439 4.73 10.98 7.51
C HIS A 439 4.12 11.68 8.71
N ARG A 440 3.24 12.65 8.48
CA ARG A 440 2.37 13.21 9.52
C ARG A 440 1.64 12.08 10.27
N PHE A 441 1.40 12.25 11.56
CA PHE A 441 0.75 11.30 12.47
C PHE A 441 1.58 10.04 12.82
N SER A 442 2.77 9.86 12.24
CA SER A 442 3.65 8.78 12.69
C SER A 442 4.27 9.12 14.03
N PRO A 443 4.63 8.11 14.87
CA PRO A 443 5.39 8.37 16.09
C PRO A 443 6.68 9.17 15.87
N TYR A 444 7.33 8.99 14.72
CA TYR A 444 8.48 9.79 14.33
C TYR A 444 8.14 11.28 14.11
N PHE A 445 6.95 11.57 13.61
CA PHE A 445 6.48 12.94 13.41
C PHE A 445 5.94 13.56 14.70
N GLU A 446 5.18 12.81 15.52
CA GLU A 446 4.56 13.30 16.73
C GLU A 446 5.60 13.53 17.87
N HIS A 447 6.69 12.75 17.86
CA HIS A 447 7.73 12.79 18.88
C HIS A 447 9.13 12.80 18.26
N PRO A 448 9.46 13.75 17.36
CA PRO A 448 10.69 13.71 16.57
C PRO A 448 11.94 13.75 17.43
N GLU A 449 11.98 14.59 18.46
CA GLU A 449 13.13 14.73 19.36
C GLU A 449 13.46 13.42 20.09
N ALA A 450 12.44 12.66 20.51
CA ALA A 450 12.63 11.37 21.18
C ALA A 450 13.30 10.31 20.26
N HIS A 451 13.33 10.57 18.96
CA HIS A 451 13.92 9.72 17.95
C HIS A 451 15.14 10.34 17.26
N GLY A 452 15.65 11.48 17.77
CA GLY A 452 16.77 12.19 17.16
C GLY A 452 16.44 12.73 15.76
N ILE A 453 15.19 13.08 15.50
CA ILE A 453 14.71 13.70 14.28
C ILE A 453 14.59 15.21 14.48
N GLN A 454 15.20 15.97 13.59
CA GLN A 454 15.05 17.43 13.53
C GLN A 454 14.11 17.75 12.37
N TRP A 455 12.87 18.09 12.69
CA TRP A 455 11.84 18.45 11.70
C TRP A 455 12.22 19.74 10.97
N GLN A 456 12.10 19.74 9.64
CA GLN A 456 12.49 20.85 8.78
C GLN A 456 11.29 21.54 8.08
N GLY A 457 10.06 21.11 8.36
CA GLY A 457 8.85 21.62 7.72
C GLY A 457 8.29 20.67 6.67
N ALA A 458 7.35 21.17 5.89
CA ALA A 458 6.77 20.46 4.76
C ALA A 458 7.86 19.98 3.79
N HIS A 459 7.68 18.80 3.19
CA HIS A 459 8.62 18.32 2.17
C HIS A 459 8.76 19.38 1.08
N ARG A 460 10.01 19.81 0.84
CA ARG A 460 10.37 21.00 0.04
C ARG A 460 9.72 21.05 -1.35
N MET A 461 9.38 19.90 -1.93
CA MET A 461 8.79 19.80 -3.26
C MET A 461 7.35 20.32 -3.31
N TYR A 462 6.61 20.30 -2.19
CA TYR A 462 5.22 20.78 -2.17
C TYR A 462 5.11 22.29 -2.39
N ARG A 463 6.16 23.09 -2.15
CA ARG A 463 6.16 24.53 -2.45
C ARG A 463 5.90 24.85 -3.92
N TYR A 464 6.28 23.93 -4.83
CA TYR A 464 6.04 24.07 -6.26
C TYR A 464 4.58 23.78 -6.64
N ALA A 465 3.95 22.86 -5.92
CA ALA A 465 2.53 22.57 -6.12
C ALA A 465 1.63 23.60 -5.42
N PHE A 466 2.01 24.03 -4.22
CA PHE A 466 1.22 24.95 -3.39
C PHE A 466 2.04 26.18 -3.00
N PRO A 467 1.99 27.27 -3.79
CA PRO A 467 2.70 28.52 -3.52
C PRO A 467 1.98 29.35 -2.45
N ILE A 468 1.95 28.83 -1.22
CA ILE A 468 1.30 29.43 -0.06
C ILE A 468 2.32 29.73 1.04
N ALA A 469 1.90 30.41 2.11
CA ALA A 469 2.76 30.68 3.24
C ALA A 469 3.32 29.37 3.83
N LYS A 470 4.58 29.41 4.31
CA LYS A 470 5.25 28.22 4.84
C LYS A 470 4.47 27.57 5.97
N GLU A 471 3.90 28.37 6.84
CA GLU A 471 3.11 27.93 8.00
C GLU A 471 1.86 27.15 7.56
N ASP A 472 1.18 27.58 6.50
CA ASP A 472 0.06 26.87 5.92
C ASP A 472 0.52 25.61 5.18
N LEU A 473 1.65 25.66 4.48
CA LEU A 473 2.21 24.49 3.79
C LEU A 473 2.59 23.40 4.79
N ASP A 474 3.24 23.79 5.90
CA ASP A 474 3.61 22.89 7.00
C ASP A 474 2.40 22.19 7.62
N GLN A 475 1.23 22.81 7.60
CA GLN A 475 -0.02 22.22 8.10
C GLN A 475 -0.78 21.41 7.04
N LEU A 476 -0.61 21.75 5.76
CA LEU A 476 -1.39 21.17 4.65
C LEU A 476 -0.93 19.79 4.23
N VAL A 477 0.39 19.51 4.28
CA VAL A 477 0.97 18.34 3.64
C VAL A 477 1.12 17.16 4.59
N TYR A 478 1.16 15.96 4.01
CA TYR A 478 1.35 14.71 4.73
C TYR A 478 2.83 14.33 4.89
N LEU A 479 3.68 14.71 3.91
CA LEU A 479 5.12 14.40 3.90
C LEU A 479 5.93 15.60 4.38
N HIS A 480 6.95 15.32 5.19
CA HIS A 480 7.81 16.35 5.78
C HIS A 480 9.29 16.07 5.56
N ASP A 481 10.08 17.14 5.43
CA ASP A 481 11.55 17.07 5.44
C ASP A 481 12.06 17.00 6.88
N PHE A 482 13.19 16.33 7.05
CA PHE A 482 13.87 16.18 8.32
C PHE A 482 15.36 15.95 8.13
N THR A 483 16.12 16.18 9.19
CA THR A 483 17.50 15.73 9.35
C THR A 483 17.60 14.87 10.60
N LEU A 484 18.63 14.03 10.66
CA LEU A 484 18.91 13.24 11.86
C LEU A 484 19.92 13.97 12.75
N ASP A 485 19.76 13.82 14.05
CA ASP A 485 20.72 14.35 15.01
C ASP A 485 22.10 13.72 14.74
N PRO A 486 23.17 14.52 14.57
CA PRO A 486 24.53 14.02 14.42
C PRO A 486 24.99 13.07 15.56
N ALA A 487 24.39 13.16 16.74
CA ALA A 487 24.66 12.25 17.85
C ALA A 487 24.22 10.79 17.56
N LEU A 488 23.36 10.56 16.58
CA LEU A 488 22.98 9.21 16.11
C LEU A 488 24.06 8.55 15.23
N GLY A 489 25.12 9.25 14.86
CA GLY A 489 26.23 8.77 14.04
C GLY A 489 26.17 9.29 12.59
N GLU A 490 27.16 8.87 11.81
CA GLU A 490 27.24 9.21 10.39
C GLU A 490 26.14 8.51 9.58
N PRO A 491 25.71 9.11 8.45
CA PRO A 491 24.77 8.47 7.53
C PRO A 491 25.26 7.10 7.07
N VAL A 492 24.39 6.12 7.12
CA VAL A 492 24.71 4.75 6.77
C VAL A 492 24.69 4.54 5.25
N GLY A 493 25.68 3.83 4.73
CA GLY A 493 25.74 3.49 3.30
C GLY A 493 24.80 2.34 2.94
N THR A 494 23.88 2.56 2.00
CA THR A 494 22.89 1.58 1.55
C THR A 494 23.27 0.88 0.24
N ALA A 495 24.27 1.38 -0.48
CA ALA A 495 24.64 0.94 -1.82
C ALA A 495 24.84 -0.59 -1.96
N ALA A 496 25.45 -1.24 -0.95
CA ALA A 496 25.63 -2.69 -0.97
C ALA A 496 24.31 -3.47 -0.94
N VAL A 497 23.35 -3.02 -0.12
CA VAL A 497 22.00 -3.63 -0.07
C VAL A 497 21.24 -3.34 -1.35
N GLU A 498 21.30 -2.14 -1.88
CA GLU A 498 20.65 -1.76 -3.14
C GLU A 498 21.18 -2.62 -4.30
N ALA A 499 22.50 -2.77 -4.41
CA ALA A 499 23.12 -3.66 -5.40
C ALA A 499 22.67 -5.11 -5.23
N ALA A 500 22.61 -5.62 -3.99
CA ALA A 500 22.15 -6.97 -3.68
C ALA A 500 20.67 -7.16 -4.07
N VAL A 501 19.79 -6.18 -3.78
CA VAL A 501 18.38 -6.20 -4.19
C VAL A 501 18.25 -6.20 -5.71
N GLN A 502 19.01 -5.39 -6.43
CA GLN A 502 19.02 -5.42 -7.90
C GLN A 502 19.50 -6.78 -8.44
N GLY A 503 20.51 -7.37 -7.83
CA GLY A 503 20.95 -8.74 -8.13
C GLY A 503 19.82 -9.75 -7.91
N TRP A 504 19.12 -9.66 -6.78
CA TRP A 504 17.97 -10.51 -6.46
C TRP A 504 16.86 -10.39 -7.51
N ARG A 505 16.47 -9.16 -7.86
CA ARG A 505 15.45 -8.89 -8.89
C ARG A 505 15.84 -9.49 -10.25
N ARG A 506 17.13 -9.35 -10.68
CA ARG A 506 17.61 -9.96 -11.93
C ARG A 506 17.56 -11.47 -11.87
N ALA A 507 18.12 -12.08 -10.82
CA ALA A 507 18.13 -13.53 -10.67
C ALA A 507 16.71 -14.13 -10.64
N ASN A 508 15.78 -13.50 -9.89
CA ASN A 508 14.40 -13.95 -9.82
C ASN A 508 13.68 -13.87 -11.17
N ARG A 509 13.85 -12.77 -11.93
CA ARG A 509 13.32 -12.65 -13.30
C ARG A 509 13.91 -13.69 -14.25
N SER A 510 15.15 -14.07 -14.07
CA SER A 510 15.84 -15.10 -14.86
C SER A 510 15.54 -16.53 -14.41
N GLY A 511 14.63 -16.72 -13.44
CA GLY A 511 14.16 -18.02 -13.01
C GLY A 511 15.05 -18.72 -11.98
N ALA A 512 15.73 -17.94 -11.11
CA ALA A 512 16.50 -18.49 -9.99
C ALA A 512 15.66 -19.46 -9.15
N THR A 513 16.22 -20.63 -8.81
CA THR A 513 15.53 -21.66 -8.04
C THR A 513 16.43 -22.26 -6.97
N LEU A 514 15.84 -22.62 -5.83
CA LEU A 514 16.41 -23.52 -4.83
C LEU A 514 15.26 -24.40 -4.32
N ALA A 515 15.23 -25.66 -4.75
CA ALA A 515 14.09 -26.52 -4.52
C ALA A 515 14.50 -27.92 -4.07
N LEU A 516 13.85 -28.43 -3.02
CA LEU A 516 13.91 -29.82 -2.57
C LEU A 516 12.85 -30.63 -3.30
N THR A 517 13.25 -31.69 -3.99
CA THR A 517 12.37 -32.72 -4.53
C THR A 517 12.55 -33.99 -3.70
N GLU A 518 11.47 -34.49 -3.11
CA GLU A 518 11.46 -35.77 -2.41
C GLU A 518 11.25 -36.89 -3.43
N LEU A 519 12.07 -37.94 -3.30
CA LEU A 519 12.06 -39.12 -4.15
C LEU A 519 11.46 -40.32 -3.40
N SER A 520 11.22 -41.42 -4.15
CA SER A 520 10.79 -42.68 -3.55
C SER A 520 11.84 -43.20 -2.54
N GLY A 521 11.37 -43.82 -1.45
CA GLY A 521 12.25 -44.31 -0.39
C GLY A 521 12.75 -43.23 0.59
N GLY A 522 12.14 -42.03 0.58
CA GLY A 522 12.43 -40.96 1.53
C GLY A 522 13.74 -40.21 1.27
N GLN A 523 14.37 -40.46 0.17
CA GLN A 523 15.54 -39.71 -0.32
C GLN A 523 15.09 -38.36 -0.88
N GLY A 524 16.03 -37.42 -1.05
CA GLY A 524 15.76 -36.14 -1.65
C GLY A 524 16.89 -35.63 -2.52
N VAL A 525 16.60 -34.66 -3.33
CA VAL A 525 17.61 -33.88 -4.05
C VAL A 525 17.26 -32.40 -3.97
N ILE A 526 18.24 -31.58 -3.56
CA ILE A 526 18.10 -30.13 -3.65
C ILE A 526 18.73 -29.70 -4.97
N LEU A 527 17.97 -29.01 -5.80
CA LEU A 527 18.43 -28.36 -7.01
C LEU A 527 18.68 -26.88 -6.67
N ASP A 528 19.93 -26.43 -6.77
CA ASP A 528 20.33 -25.05 -6.59
C ASP A 528 20.68 -24.41 -7.94
N HIS A 529 19.91 -23.46 -8.35
CA HIS A 529 20.11 -22.62 -9.54
C HIS A 529 19.86 -21.15 -9.19
N ARG A 530 20.29 -20.71 -8.00
CA ARG A 530 20.20 -19.28 -7.60
C ARG A 530 21.15 -18.42 -8.40
N ASP A 531 22.30 -18.94 -8.79
CA ASP A 531 23.21 -18.35 -9.77
C ASP A 531 22.81 -18.83 -11.18
N VAL A 532 21.98 -18.03 -11.84
CA VAL A 532 21.41 -18.36 -13.16
C VAL A 532 22.43 -18.29 -14.31
N GLU A 533 23.64 -17.79 -14.04
CA GLU A 533 24.74 -17.76 -15.01
C GLU A 533 25.53 -19.06 -15.02
N LYS A 534 25.34 -19.93 -14.02
CA LYS A 534 25.99 -21.22 -13.90
C LYS A 534 25.03 -22.39 -14.11
N ALA A 535 25.57 -23.55 -14.40
CA ALA A 535 24.77 -24.77 -14.43
C ALA A 535 24.20 -25.08 -13.03
N PRO A 536 22.95 -25.59 -12.94
CA PRO A 536 22.35 -25.96 -11.67
C PRO A 536 23.17 -27.00 -10.90
N THR A 537 23.37 -26.76 -9.61
CA THR A 537 24.04 -27.74 -8.72
C THR A 537 23.01 -28.68 -8.10
N ARG A 538 23.36 -29.96 -8.01
CA ARG A 538 22.51 -30.98 -7.37
C ARG A 538 23.13 -31.44 -6.06
N HIS A 539 22.37 -31.40 -4.99
CA HIS A 539 22.74 -31.88 -3.68
C HIS A 539 21.87 -33.11 -3.32
N PRO A 540 22.33 -34.34 -3.59
CA PRO A 540 21.57 -35.54 -3.23
C PRO A 540 21.57 -35.71 -1.71
N LEU A 541 20.40 -36.10 -1.16
CA LEU A 541 20.19 -36.34 0.26
C LEU A 541 19.72 -37.79 0.44
N ASN A 542 20.29 -38.51 1.38
CA ASN A 542 19.73 -39.79 1.83
C ASN A 542 18.48 -39.55 2.69
N GLN A 543 17.84 -40.61 3.13
CA GLN A 543 16.59 -40.51 3.90
C GLN A 543 16.74 -39.71 5.22
N ALA A 544 17.83 -39.95 5.96
CA ALA A 544 18.08 -39.28 7.22
C ALA A 544 18.40 -37.78 7.02
N GLU A 545 19.19 -37.45 6.00
CA GLU A 545 19.51 -36.10 5.60
C GLU A 545 18.25 -35.35 5.13
N THR A 546 17.40 -35.98 4.31
CA THR A 546 16.13 -35.41 3.85
C THR A 546 15.20 -35.11 5.04
N THR A 547 15.15 -36.05 6.01
CA THR A 547 14.33 -35.87 7.23
C THR A 547 14.84 -34.69 8.04
N LEU A 548 16.15 -34.55 8.24
CA LEU A 548 16.73 -33.41 8.97
C LEU A 548 16.48 -32.10 8.21
N TYR A 549 16.68 -32.08 6.89
CA TYR A 549 16.48 -30.88 6.10
C TYR A 549 15.01 -30.37 6.21
N ARG A 550 14.05 -31.28 6.13
CA ARG A 550 12.63 -31.01 6.36
C ARG A 550 12.34 -30.53 7.79
N TYR A 551 13.03 -31.08 8.78
CA TYR A 551 12.90 -30.65 10.16
C TYR A 551 13.31 -29.18 10.36
N LEU A 552 14.28 -28.72 9.58
CA LEU A 552 14.75 -27.35 9.56
C LEU A 552 13.85 -26.39 8.78
N ASP A 553 12.80 -26.88 8.11
CA ASP A 553 11.90 -26.09 7.25
C ASP A 553 11.13 -24.97 7.98
N VAL A 554 10.94 -25.11 9.28
CA VAL A 554 10.25 -24.10 10.13
C VAL A 554 11.19 -23.26 10.98
N GLY A 555 12.50 -23.48 10.85
CA GLY A 555 13.51 -22.81 11.67
C GLY A 555 13.59 -23.33 13.10
N VAL A 556 14.60 -24.12 13.40
CA VAL A 556 14.79 -24.77 14.70
C VAL A 556 15.87 -24.04 15.50
N ALA A 557 15.64 -23.77 16.77
CA ALA A 557 16.64 -23.16 17.66
C ALA A 557 17.92 -24.04 17.67
N GLU A 558 19.06 -23.47 17.29
CA GLU A 558 20.31 -24.20 17.09
C GLU A 558 20.74 -24.97 18.33
N LYS A 559 20.65 -24.35 19.51
CA LYS A 559 21.00 -24.95 20.81
C LYS A 559 20.10 -26.13 21.22
N LEU A 560 18.94 -26.30 20.61
CA LEU A 560 17.98 -27.37 20.89
C LEU A 560 17.85 -28.37 19.76
N LEU A 561 18.59 -28.17 18.66
CA LEU A 561 18.42 -28.95 17.43
C LEU A 561 18.73 -30.42 17.66
N ALA A 562 19.87 -30.74 18.26
CA ALA A 562 20.29 -32.14 18.49
C ALA A 562 19.29 -32.87 19.41
N GLU A 563 18.98 -32.32 20.56
CA GLU A 563 18.04 -32.88 21.51
C GLU A 563 16.66 -33.13 20.88
N ARG A 564 16.10 -32.12 20.22
CA ARG A 564 14.76 -32.22 19.63
C ARG A 564 14.73 -33.20 18.46
N PHE A 565 15.72 -33.15 17.56
CA PHE A 565 15.76 -34.07 16.43
C PHE A 565 15.98 -35.51 16.87
N GLN A 566 16.82 -35.76 17.88
CA GLN A 566 17.01 -37.08 18.48
C GLN A 566 15.71 -37.61 19.08
N ARG A 567 14.95 -36.77 19.81
CA ARG A 567 13.66 -37.16 20.41
C ARG A 567 12.63 -37.50 19.33
N ASP A 568 12.54 -36.69 18.28
CA ASP A 568 11.44 -36.76 17.30
C ASP A 568 11.77 -37.75 16.16
N HIS A 569 13.10 -37.99 15.87
CA HIS A 569 13.57 -38.78 14.73
C HIS A 569 14.81 -39.64 15.09
N ARG A 570 14.73 -40.43 16.16
CA ARG A 570 15.84 -41.18 16.73
C ARG A 570 16.64 -42.00 15.70
N ALA A 571 15.97 -42.77 14.88
CA ALA A 571 16.62 -43.61 13.87
C ALA A 571 17.43 -42.81 12.85
N CYS A 572 16.88 -41.65 12.40
CA CYS A 572 17.59 -40.74 11.51
C CYS A 572 18.78 -40.06 12.20
N PHE A 573 18.62 -39.68 13.48
CA PHE A 573 19.70 -39.09 14.27
C PHE A 573 20.89 -40.06 14.41
N ASP A 574 20.60 -41.33 14.74
CA ASP A 574 21.62 -42.37 14.85
C ASP A 574 22.28 -42.67 13.46
N ALA A 575 21.48 -42.68 12.38
CA ALA A 575 21.99 -42.85 11.00
C ALA A 575 22.88 -41.71 10.52
N LEU A 576 22.67 -40.50 11.04
CA LEU A 576 23.55 -39.34 10.76
C LEU A 576 24.86 -39.38 11.56
N GLY A 577 25.07 -40.34 12.45
CA GLY A 577 26.24 -40.41 13.33
C GLY A 577 26.07 -39.59 14.63
N GLY A 578 24.83 -39.40 15.08
CA GLY A 578 24.53 -38.70 16.29
C GLY A 578 24.72 -37.17 16.17
N GLU A 579 25.00 -36.54 17.30
CA GLU A 579 25.13 -35.06 17.36
C GLU A 579 26.32 -34.55 16.50
N SER A 580 27.47 -35.25 16.55
CA SER A 580 28.67 -34.84 15.80
C SER A 580 28.48 -34.94 14.29
N GLY A 581 27.89 -36.04 13.78
CA GLY A 581 27.64 -36.20 12.36
C GLY A 581 26.55 -35.22 11.85
N MET A 582 25.51 -35.00 12.64
CA MET A 582 24.50 -34.01 12.34
C MET A 582 25.06 -32.59 12.30
N ALA A 583 25.93 -32.22 13.27
CA ALA A 583 26.57 -30.88 13.29
C ALA A 583 27.49 -30.68 12.06
N ALA A 584 28.27 -31.71 11.67
CA ALA A 584 29.10 -31.67 10.46
C ALA A 584 28.27 -31.48 9.19
N LEU A 585 27.09 -32.16 9.11
CA LEU A 585 26.18 -32.04 7.99
C LEU A 585 25.56 -30.60 7.91
N VAL A 586 25.11 -30.08 9.03
CA VAL A 586 24.58 -28.72 9.10
C VAL A 586 25.65 -27.68 8.74
N ALA A 587 26.90 -27.87 9.20
CA ALA A 587 28.02 -27.00 8.83
C ALA A 587 28.28 -27.00 7.32
N ARG A 588 28.22 -28.17 6.68
CA ARG A 588 28.32 -28.30 5.20
C ARG A 588 27.17 -27.53 4.51
N TRP A 589 25.94 -27.74 4.94
CA TRP A 589 24.78 -27.02 4.37
C TRP A 589 24.83 -25.51 4.59
N LEU A 590 25.42 -25.02 5.69
CA LEU A 590 25.68 -23.60 5.92
C LEU A 590 26.73 -23.06 4.95
N ALA A 591 27.79 -23.83 4.66
CA ALA A 591 28.82 -23.45 3.70
C ALA A 591 28.30 -23.41 2.24
N ASP A 592 27.34 -24.28 1.91
CA ASP A 592 26.65 -24.32 0.62
C ASP A 592 25.45 -23.38 0.53
N ASP A 593 25.19 -22.58 1.56
CA ASP A 593 24.00 -21.71 1.67
C ASP A 593 22.65 -22.43 1.46
N LEU A 594 22.58 -23.74 1.74
CA LEU A 594 21.33 -24.52 1.70
C LEU A 594 20.48 -24.29 2.95
N VAL A 595 21.11 -23.96 4.05
CA VAL A 595 20.49 -23.50 5.31
C VAL A 595 21.16 -22.21 5.76
N ILE A 596 20.48 -21.43 6.58
CA ILE A 596 21.05 -20.23 7.20
C ILE A 596 20.92 -20.26 8.72
N ARG A 597 21.85 -19.55 9.36
CA ARG A 597 21.75 -19.22 10.79
C ARG A 597 21.16 -17.82 10.94
N ILE A 598 19.98 -17.74 11.54
CA ILE A 598 19.25 -16.49 11.72
C ILE A 598 18.43 -16.51 13.02
N ASP A 599 18.43 -15.44 13.78
CA ASP A 599 17.71 -15.32 15.07
C ASP A 599 17.98 -16.48 16.05
N GLY A 600 19.20 -17.04 16.05
CA GLY A 600 19.58 -18.20 16.87
C GLY A 600 18.95 -19.52 16.42
N LYS A 601 18.47 -19.59 15.18
CA LYS A 601 17.89 -20.77 14.55
C LYS A 601 18.69 -21.20 13.33
N ILE A 602 18.57 -22.47 12.98
CA ILE A 602 18.95 -23.02 11.68
C ILE A 602 17.66 -23.15 10.84
N LEU A 603 17.66 -22.59 9.66
CA LEU A 603 16.52 -22.52 8.75
C LEU A 603 16.90 -23.05 7.36
N ALA A 604 16.16 -24.02 6.84
CA ALA A 604 16.29 -24.54 5.48
C ALA A 604 15.70 -23.55 4.46
N LEU A 605 16.46 -23.26 3.40
CA LEU A 605 16.07 -22.27 2.39
C LEU A 605 15.30 -22.85 1.21
N ALA A 606 15.56 -24.12 0.81
CA ALA A 606 14.90 -24.70 -0.35
C ALA A 606 13.37 -24.76 -0.16
N VAL A 607 12.64 -24.41 -1.22
CA VAL A 607 11.20 -24.64 -1.31
C VAL A 607 10.90 -26.09 -1.66
N HIS A 608 9.76 -26.62 -1.26
CA HIS A 608 9.38 -28.02 -1.56
C HIS A 608 8.72 -28.11 -2.94
N ALA A 609 9.43 -28.63 -3.94
CA ALA A 609 8.93 -28.79 -5.30
C ALA A 609 7.63 -29.59 -5.37
N ASN A 610 7.54 -30.65 -4.56
CA ASN A 610 6.32 -31.52 -4.49
C ASN A 610 5.08 -30.83 -3.89
N ARG A 611 5.24 -29.64 -3.31
CA ARG A 611 4.15 -28.86 -2.66
C ARG A 611 3.84 -27.58 -3.42
N MET A 612 4.56 -27.30 -4.52
CA MET A 612 4.36 -26.06 -5.28
C MET A 612 3.00 -26.06 -5.98
N ALA A 613 2.16 -25.10 -5.63
CA ALA A 613 0.96 -24.79 -6.39
C ALA A 613 1.34 -24.19 -7.77
N PRO A 614 0.52 -24.42 -8.82
CA PRO A 614 0.71 -23.74 -10.08
C PRO A 614 0.74 -22.22 -9.86
N ARG A 615 1.82 -21.56 -10.31
CA ARG A 615 1.86 -20.10 -10.28
C ARG A 615 0.80 -19.56 -11.24
N ARG A 616 -0.21 -18.90 -10.69
CA ARG A 616 -1.04 -17.98 -11.48
C ARG A 616 -0.21 -16.69 -11.65
N GLN A 617 -0.31 -16.07 -12.82
CA GLN A 617 0.43 -14.83 -13.09
C GLN A 617 0.14 -13.78 -12.00
N PRO A 618 1.16 -12.99 -11.57
CA PRO A 618 0.91 -11.86 -10.71
C PRO A 618 -0.15 -10.96 -11.35
N PRO A 619 -0.92 -10.22 -10.55
CA PRO A 619 -1.80 -9.20 -11.11
C PRO A 619 -0.97 -8.27 -12.00
N PRO A 620 -1.54 -7.70 -13.07
CA PRO A 620 -0.83 -6.75 -13.92
C PRO A 620 -0.19 -5.66 -13.04
N ALA A 621 0.96 -5.17 -13.47
CA ALA A 621 1.74 -4.16 -12.74
C ALA A 621 0.89 -2.94 -12.29
N ASP A 622 -0.18 -2.65 -13.03
CA ASP A 622 -1.12 -1.55 -12.76
C ASP A 622 -1.91 -1.73 -11.44
N ALA A 623 -2.18 -2.96 -11.01
CA ALA A 623 -2.85 -3.21 -9.73
C ALA A 623 -1.85 -3.22 -8.54
N ALA A 624 -0.58 -3.59 -8.78
CA ALA A 624 0.48 -3.51 -7.79
C ALA A 624 0.89 -2.05 -7.52
N ALA A 625 0.77 -1.19 -8.51
CA ALA A 625 1.16 0.21 -8.46
C ALA A 625 0.27 1.09 -7.55
N ALA A 626 -0.90 0.61 -7.13
CA ALA A 626 -1.74 1.35 -6.17
C ALA A 626 -1.13 1.45 -4.76
N SER A 627 -0.03 0.73 -4.48
CA SER A 627 0.63 0.68 -3.17
C SER A 627 2.14 0.95 -3.17
N GLU A 628 2.76 1.29 -4.34
CA GLU A 628 4.22 1.36 -4.44
C GLU A 628 4.73 2.58 -5.22
N PRO A 629 5.83 3.23 -4.77
CA PRO A 629 6.65 4.03 -5.66
C PRO A 629 7.38 3.07 -6.62
N VAL A 630 6.91 2.98 -7.85
CA VAL A 630 7.54 2.16 -8.89
C VAL A 630 8.87 2.81 -9.29
N LEU A 631 9.95 2.09 -9.08
CA LEU A 631 11.20 2.30 -9.82
C LEU A 631 10.90 1.88 -11.28
N VAL A 632 10.79 2.88 -12.14
CA VAL A 632 10.43 2.72 -13.55
C VAL A 632 11.44 1.87 -14.29
N ASP A 633 11.02 0.74 -14.84
CA ASP A 633 11.83 -0.02 -15.80
C ASP A 633 11.88 0.75 -17.13
N ARG A 634 13.07 1.16 -17.56
CA ARG A 634 13.32 1.96 -18.76
C ARG A 634 12.71 1.39 -20.06
N ALA A 635 12.37 0.11 -20.08
CA ALA A 635 11.80 -0.55 -21.26
C ALA A 635 10.30 -0.25 -21.50
N ALA A 636 9.57 0.20 -20.47
CA ALA A 636 8.11 0.43 -20.57
C ALA A 636 7.73 1.85 -21.04
N VAL A 637 8.69 2.77 -21.14
CA VAL A 637 8.45 4.16 -21.52
C VAL A 637 8.56 4.38 -23.04
N MET A 638 9.16 3.44 -23.78
CA MET A 638 9.44 3.58 -25.22
C MET A 638 8.55 2.73 -26.14
N THR A 639 7.55 2.05 -25.62
CA THR A 639 6.52 1.36 -26.40
C THR A 639 5.12 1.84 -25.99
#